data_16ac5d82eaf4eea602e3f063f09afdb6
#
_entry.id   16ac5d82eaf4eea602e3f063f09afdb6
#
_cell.length_a   1.000
_cell.length_b   1.000
_cell.length_c   1.000
_cell.angle_alpha   90.00
_cell.angle_beta   90.00
_cell.angle_gamma   90.00
#
_symmetry.space_group_name_H-M   'P 1'
#
loop_
_entity.id
_entity.type
_entity.pdbx_description
1 polymer ?
#
loop_
_entity_poly.entity_id
_entity_poly.type
_entity_poly.pdbx_seq_one_letter_code
_entity_poly.pdbx_strand_id
1 'polypeptide(L)'
;MPIYPRCLPELLAPAGSPEALEAAFAAGADAVYLGGSRFNARLNAHNFDTAELCEAVTHAHRMGGRVYLTLNTLVWDRELPDALEAAYEAASAGVDALIIADVGAAALIHRALPDLPLHASTQLSGHNAAVGEVLAPFGFSRFVIARETSLPDLAGAARNNPLEVEVFIHGALCVSHSGQCLFSSVVGGRSGNRGECAQPCRLPYANDHFDRQPSSNSPRRECAQPCRLPYGCAGCASKSQPRTKSNRRPAPRAEAENYPLSLKDLSLASHVPALIEAGVSSLKIEGRMKSPGYVSGVTAIWRRLLDENRAATPDEMAALADLFSRGGFTDGYQVEKIGRAMMGVRSEADKDRSAAAEKSALTAKHPPRLPLSMTFAASSDTPVTLTAEAPLYRWGEEKTVTVTVEGDIPAPAENAALTADSVEKQLSRTGGTPYCAAEITAHIGDGLMLPLSRLNALRRDALDKLDEARMKAMPNPADGYRPLTTAALVAEMAEAMPASREPVEKPIRTARFYTPAQITSTAAEYFSLLYLPLGEEHPAFVPTDRRGAILPPVIFDREAEAVRTQLTTALQSGIRHLLVGNIGHLPLVREVLCACGKQDSVSLHGDFRLNTANTPAAARLMSLGFGDLILSPELTLPRMRDIGVSLADHGFPAATSAIVYGRLPLMLLEKCAIREVYRHMKPDAVCREICANNAAVMKDRMDKDFPILREDSPIGRGHRNVVYNSLPTGMSDRPDDLLRARLGQHHFVFSVESPAEVDRIITAYHQGKPLRGEVRRMLK
;
A
#
# COMPACT_ATOMS: atom_id res chain seq x y z
N MET A 1 -2.84 -37.75 5.72
CA MET A 1 -3.31 -36.43 6.18
C MET A 1 -2.69 -35.42 5.22
N PRO A 2 -3.42 -34.43 4.72
CA PRO A 2 -2.80 -33.39 3.91
C PRO A 2 -1.71 -32.74 4.76
N ILE A 3 -0.51 -32.61 4.20
CA ILE A 3 0.70 -32.14 4.90
C ILE A 3 0.55 -30.66 5.32
N TYR A 4 -0.44 -29.95 4.77
CA TYR A 4 -0.79 -28.60 5.16
C TYR A 4 -2.29 -28.48 5.41
N PRO A 5 -2.71 -28.09 6.63
CA PRO A 5 -4.10 -27.76 6.86
C PRO A 5 -4.50 -26.59 5.93
N ARG A 6 -5.67 -26.66 5.32
CA ARG A 6 -6.26 -25.63 4.42
C ARG A 6 -6.39 -24.22 5.02
N CYS A 7 -5.98 -24.04 6.26
CA CYS A 7 -6.17 -22.83 7.06
C CYS A 7 -4.91 -21.97 7.24
N LEU A 8 -3.74 -22.39 6.72
CA LEU A 8 -2.54 -21.55 6.82
C LEU A 8 -2.52 -20.50 5.71
N PRO A 9 -2.17 -19.23 6.02
CA PRO A 9 -1.99 -18.20 5.01
C PRO A 9 -0.81 -18.48 4.08
N GLU A 10 -0.92 -18.00 2.83
CA GLU A 10 0.16 -18.02 1.85
C GLU A 10 1.37 -17.24 2.37
N LEU A 11 2.57 -17.78 2.24
CA LEU A 11 3.82 -17.05 2.49
C LEU A 11 4.37 -16.48 1.19
N LEU A 12 4.21 -15.16 1.01
CA LEU A 12 4.59 -14.42 -0.19
C LEU A 12 5.95 -13.73 0.01
N ALA A 13 6.97 -14.23 -0.71
CA ALA A 13 8.33 -13.73 -0.63
C ALA A 13 8.67 -12.74 -1.77
N PRO A 14 9.59 -11.78 -1.56
CA PRO A 14 10.08 -10.91 -2.62
C PRO A 14 11.09 -11.62 -3.50
N ALA A 15 11.04 -11.42 -4.82
CA ALA A 15 12.08 -11.82 -5.76
C ALA A 15 12.57 -10.60 -6.54
N GLY A 16 13.80 -10.17 -6.24
CA GLY A 16 14.47 -9.06 -6.94
C GLY A 16 15.49 -9.53 -7.97
N SER A 17 15.68 -10.82 -8.11
CA SER A 17 16.52 -11.46 -9.15
C SER A 17 16.14 -12.93 -9.26
N PRO A 18 16.57 -13.64 -10.33
CA PRO A 18 16.38 -15.10 -10.45
C PRO A 18 16.92 -15.89 -9.25
N GLU A 19 18.10 -15.54 -8.73
CA GLU A 19 18.69 -16.20 -7.57
C GLU A 19 17.86 -15.97 -6.28
N ALA A 20 17.24 -14.79 -6.15
CA ALA A 20 16.35 -14.49 -5.02
C ALA A 20 15.04 -15.29 -5.12
N LEU A 21 14.55 -15.53 -6.33
CA LEU A 21 13.38 -16.37 -6.58
C LEU A 21 13.66 -17.83 -6.20
N GLU A 22 14.79 -18.40 -6.67
CA GLU A 22 15.22 -19.75 -6.29
C GLU A 22 15.39 -19.88 -4.77
N ALA A 23 16.04 -18.89 -4.15
CA ALA A 23 16.23 -18.84 -2.70
C ALA A 23 14.91 -18.78 -1.92
N ALA A 24 13.91 -18.05 -2.42
CA ALA A 24 12.58 -17.97 -1.81
C ALA A 24 11.88 -19.33 -1.79
N PHE A 25 11.81 -20.02 -2.94
CA PHE A 25 11.17 -21.33 -3.03
C PHE A 25 11.95 -22.41 -2.26
N ALA A 26 13.29 -22.40 -2.32
CA ALA A 26 14.11 -23.30 -1.53
C ALA A 26 13.90 -23.11 -0.01
N ALA A 27 13.61 -21.89 0.43
CA ALA A 27 13.31 -21.56 1.83
C ALA A 27 11.82 -21.78 2.22
N GLY A 28 10.96 -22.21 1.30
CA GLY A 28 9.58 -22.60 1.59
C GLY A 28 8.54 -21.51 1.35
N ALA A 29 8.80 -20.50 0.50
CA ALA A 29 7.76 -19.58 0.04
C ALA A 29 6.68 -20.31 -0.75
N ASP A 30 5.41 -19.93 -0.62
CA ASP A 30 4.29 -20.45 -1.41
C ASP A 30 4.12 -19.67 -2.71
N ALA A 31 4.45 -18.40 -2.69
CA ALA A 31 4.44 -17.52 -3.84
C ALA A 31 5.59 -16.51 -3.78
N VAL A 32 5.91 -15.92 -4.92
CA VAL A 32 6.84 -14.81 -5.02
C VAL A 32 6.21 -13.63 -5.74
N TYR A 33 6.64 -12.40 -5.38
CA TYR A 33 6.30 -11.22 -6.16
C TYR A 33 7.56 -10.54 -6.70
N LEU A 34 7.51 -10.16 -7.95
CA LEU A 34 8.62 -9.58 -8.68
C LEU A 34 8.20 -8.36 -9.52
N GLY A 35 9.14 -7.67 -10.12
CA GLY A 35 8.88 -6.51 -10.97
C GLY A 35 9.34 -6.75 -12.39
N GLY A 36 8.50 -6.36 -13.36
CA GLY A 36 8.92 -6.26 -14.75
C GLY A 36 9.72 -4.97 -15.02
N SER A 37 10.24 -4.83 -16.22
CA SER A 37 11.04 -3.67 -16.65
C SER A 37 10.26 -2.35 -16.65
N ARG A 38 8.93 -2.39 -16.71
CA ARG A 38 8.02 -1.25 -16.76
C ARG A 38 7.02 -1.24 -15.59
N PHE A 39 6.53 -0.05 -15.20
CA PHE A 39 5.39 0.19 -14.30
C PHE A 39 5.50 -0.43 -12.89
N ASN A 40 6.69 -0.59 -12.31
CA ASN A 40 6.84 -1.12 -10.97
C ASN A 40 7.41 -0.10 -9.96
N ALA A 41 7.03 -0.22 -8.69
CA ALA A 41 7.40 0.70 -7.61
C ALA A 41 8.86 0.56 -7.13
N ARG A 42 9.71 -0.22 -7.80
CA ARG A 42 11.13 -0.45 -7.48
C ARG A 42 11.96 -0.49 -8.77
N LEU A 43 11.94 0.60 -9.54
CA LEU A 43 12.67 0.71 -10.81
C LEU A 43 14.18 0.48 -10.69
N ASN A 44 14.77 0.73 -9.51
CA ASN A 44 16.20 0.52 -9.24
C ASN A 44 16.55 -0.93 -8.80
N ALA A 45 15.58 -1.84 -8.68
CA ALA A 45 15.86 -3.27 -8.50
C ALA A 45 16.26 -3.88 -9.85
N HIS A 46 16.84 -5.09 -9.85
CA HIS A 46 16.81 -5.92 -11.06
C HIS A 46 15.35 -6.19 -11.38
N ASN A 47 14.94 -5.94 -12.62
CA ASN A 47 13.57 -6.14 -13.09
C ASN A 47 13.62 -7.18 -14.20
N PHE A 48 12.73 -8.15 -14.14
CA PHE A 48 12.70 -9.27 -15.06
C PHE A 48 12.29 -8.81 -16.46
N ASP A 49 13.03 -9.18 -17.46
CA ASP A 49 12.60 -9.09 -18.85
C ASP A 49 11.60 -10.22 -19.17
N THR A 50 11.06 -10.25 -20.40
CA THR A 50 10.04 -11.23 -20.78
C THR A 50 10.59 -12.68 -20.77
N ALA A 51 11.86 -12.90 -21.15
CA ALA A 51 12.46 -14.21 -21.14
C ALA A 51 12.72 -14.70 -19.71
N GLU A 52 13.34 -13.86 -18.88
CA GLU A 52 13.55 -14.13 -17.45
C GLU A 52 12.22 -14.38 -16.71
N LEU A 53 11.14 -13.66 -17.10
CA LEU A 53 9.81 -13.85 -16.53
C LEU A 53 9.24 -15.23 -16.87
N CYS A 54 9.35 -15.68 -18.11
CA CYS A 54 8.92 -17.02 -18.53
C CYS A 54 9.68 -18.12 -17.78
N GLU A 55 11.00 -17.96 -17.61
CA GLU A 55 11.81 -18.90 -16.84
C GLU A 55 11.41 -18.90 -15.36
N ALA A 56 11.20 -17.72 -14.77
CA ALA A 56 10.77 -17.57 -13.38
C ALA A 56 9.42 -18.24 -13.11
N VAL A 57 8.43 -18.03 -13.99
CA VAL A 57 7.10 -18.65 -13.90
C VAL A 57 7.22 -20.16 -14.04
N THR A 58 7.94 -20.65 -15.04
CA THR A 58 8.16 -22.09 -15.25
C THR A 58 8.79 -22.75 -14.02
N HIS A 59 9.83 -22.13 -13.46
CA HIS A 59 10.47 -22.62 -12.24
C HIS A 59 9.50 -22.66 -11.05
N ALA A 60 8.77 -21.55 -10.82
CA ALA A 60 7.81 -21.46 -9.72
C ALA A 60 6.71 -22.52 -9.83
N HIS A 61 6.11 -22.69 -11.02
CA HIS A 61 5.05 -23.67 -11.27
C HIS A 61 5.55 -25.11 -11.07
N ARG A 62 6.77 -25.44 -11.51
CA ARG A 62 7.38 -26.77 -11.22
C ARG A 62 7.46 -27.00 -9.71
N MET A 63 7.84 -25.98 -8.94
CA MET A 63 7.90 -26.06 -7.48
C MET A 63 6.53 -26.03 -6.80
N GLY A 64 5.43 -25.92 -7.57
CA GLY A 64 4.06 -25.76 -7.06
C GLY A 64 3.78 -24.41 -6.43
N GLY A 65 4.59 -23.40 -6.73
CA GLY A 65 4.43 -22.01 -6.27
C GLY A 65 3.76 -21.13 -7.30
N ARG A 66 3.48 -19.84 -6.91
CA ARG A 66 2.88 -18.82 -7.76
C ARG A 66 3.81 -17.63 -7.95
N VAL A 67 3.57 -16.88 -9.04
CA VAL A 67 4.30 -15.65 -9.38
C VAL A 67 3.34 -14.50 -9.55
N TYR A 68 3.54 -13.40 -8.80
CA TYR A 68 2.77 -12.18 -8.93
C TYR A 68 3.63 -11.06 -9.47
N LEU A 69 3.24 -10.47 -10.60
CA LEU A 69 3.98 -9.36 -11.21
C LEU A 69 3.46 -8.02 -10.68
N THR A 70 4.37 -7.13 -10.29
CA THR A 70 3.98 -5.78 -9.86
C THR A 70 3.87 -4.83 -11.05
N LEU A 71 2.66 -4.29 -11.28
CA LEU A 71 2.34 -3.17 -12.14
C LEU A 71 1.72 -2.08 -11.25
N ASN A 72 2.46 -1.66 -10.20
CA ASN A 72 1.93 -0.94 -9.06
C ASN A 72 2.39 0.52 -8.99
N THR A 73 2.50 1.17 -10.13
CA THR A 73 2.69 2.62 -10.26
C THR A 73 1.44 3.29 -10.80
N LEU A 74 1.33 4.61 -10.63
CA LEU A 74 0.36 5.39 -11.38
C LEU A 74 0.73 5.38 -12.86
N VAL A 75 -0.27 5.32 -13.74
CA VAL A 75 -0.12 5.24 -15.19
C VAL A 75 -0.76 6.49 -15.81
N TRP A 76 -0.07 7.17 -16.73
CA TRP A 76 -0.62 8.31 -17.45
C TRP A 76 -1.41 7.83 -18.68
N ASP A 77 -2.35 8.63 -19.19
CA ASP A 77 -3.18 8.26 -20.36
C ASP A 77 -2.36 7.73 -21.55
N ARG A 78 -1.22 8.36 -21.85
CA ARG A 78 -0.35 7.96 -22.96
C ARG A 78 0.42 6.68 -22.72
N GLU A 79 0.50 6.23 -21.47
CA GLU A 79 1.21 5.00 -21.06
C GLU A 79 0.25 3.81 -20.90
N LEU A 80 -1.07 4.03 -20.95
CA LEU A 80 -2.07 2.96 -20.80
C LEU A 80 -1.95 1.85 -21.84
N PRO A 81 -1.69 2.13 -23.13
CA PRO A 81 -1.43 1.07 -24.11
C PRO A 81 -0.22 0.21 -23.74
N ASP A 82 0.88 0.84 -23.30
CA ASP A 82 2.09 0.14 -22.89
C ASP A 82 1.86 -0.68 -21.59
N ALA A 83 1.01 -0.19 -20.69
CA ALA A 83 0.63 -0.91 -19.48
C ALA A 83 -0.22 -2.15 -19.80
N LEU A 84 -1.13 -2.05 -20.77
CA LEU A 84 -1.91 -3.19 -21.26
C LEU A 84 -1.01 -4.21 -21.97
N GLU A 85 -0.06 -3.76 -22.79
CA GLU A 85 0.93 -4.62 -23.43
C GLU A 85 1.76 -5.38 -22.39
N ALA A 86 2.28 -4.69 -21.37
CA ALA A 86 3.03 -5.33 -20.28
C ALA A 86 2.18 -6.36 -19.49
N ALA A 87 0.89 -6.09 -19.33
CA ALA A 87 -0.03 -7.04 -18.70
C ALA A 87 -0.28 -8.26 -19.58
N TYR A 88 -0.39 -8.07 -20.91
CA TYR A 88 -0.54 -9.17 -21.88
C TYR A 88 0.72 -10.04 -21.95
N GLU A 89 1.93 -9.43 -21.97
CA GLU A 89 3.20 -10.14 -21.88
C GLU A 89 3.28 -11.00 -20.61
N ALA A 90 2.87 -10.42 -19.45
CA ALA A 90 2.83 -11.14 -18.18
C ALA A 90 1.84 -12.31 -18.20
N ALA A 91 0.63 -12.10 -18.72
CA ALA A 91 -0.37 -13.15 -18.88
C ALA A 91 0.14 -14.27 -19.80
N SER A 92 0.77 -13.91 -20.93
CA SER A 92 1.35 -14.86 -21.88
C SER A 92 2.50 -15.69 -21.30
N ALA A 93 3.25 -15.11 -20.34
CA ALA A 93 4.26 -15.82 -19.57
C ALA A 93 3.67 -16.76 -18.50
N GLY A 94 2.36 -16.68 -18.24
CA GLY A 94 1.66 -17.49 -17.25
C GLY A 94 1.73 -16.96 -15.82
N VAL A 95 1.87 -15.64 -15.63
CA VAL A 95 1.85 -15.00 -14.30
C VAL A 95 0.49 -15.21 -13.63
N ASP A 96 0.48 -15.59 -12.35
CA ASP A 96 -0.74 -15.96 -11.62
C ASP A 96 -1.60 -14.77 -11.17
N ALA A 97 -1.02 -13.57 -11.05
CA ALA A 97 -1.76 -12.34 -10.78
C ALA A 97 -0.91 -11.09 -11.04
N LEU A 98 -1.58 -9.93 -11.22
CA LEU A 98 -0.94 -8.61 -11.23
C LEU A 98 -1.23 -7.85 -9.95
N ILE A 99 -0.20 -7.22 -9.35
CA ILE A 99 -0.35 -6.30 -8.22
C ILE A 99 -0.42 -4.88 -8.78
N ILE A 100 -1.60 -4.23 -8.72
CA ILE A 100 -1.90 -2.95 -9.40
C ILE A 100 -2.25 -1.87 -8.38
N ALA A 101 -1.80 -0.62 -8.63
CA ALA A 101 -2.12 0.55 -7.84
C ALA A 101 -3.06 1.56 -8.53
N ASP A 102 -3.16 1.51 -9.85
CA ASP A 102 -3.95 2.43 -10.66
C ASP A 102 -5.29 1.80 -11.05
N VAL A 103 -6.40 2.38 -10.59
CA VAL A 103 -7.75 1.84 -10.83
C VAL A 103 -8.18 1.95 -12.29
N GLY A 104 -7.63 2.90 -13.07
CA GLY A 104 -7.90 3.04 -14.50
C GLY A 104 -7.18 1.97 -15.31
N ALA A 105 -5.89 1.75 -15.02
CA ALA A 105 -5.14 0.65 -15.60
C ALA A 105 -5.74 -0.71 -15.23
N ALA A 106 -6.17 -0.88 -13.96
CA ALA A 106 -6.86 -2.10 -13.51
C ALA A 106 -8.15 -2.37 -14.31
N ALA A 107 -8.97 -1.33 -14.53
CA ALA A 107 -10.20 -1.46 -15.31
C ALA A 107 -9.92 -1.86 -16.77
N LEU A 108 -8.90 -1.25 -17.40
CA LEU A 108 -8.49 -1.58 -18.77
C LEU A 108 -8.01 -3.03 -18.87
N ILE A 109 -7.11 -3.43 -17.96
CA ILE A 109 -6.51 -4.76 -17.94
C ILE A 109 -7.56 -5.83 -17.64
N HIS A 110 -8.42 -5.64 -16.64
CA HIS A 110 -9.47 -6.61 -16.31
C HIS A 110 -10.44 -6.83 -17.46
N ARG A 111 -10.78 -5.76 -18.21
CA ARG A 111 -11.66 -5.88 -19.38
C ARG A 111 -10.98 -6.60 -20.55
N ALA A 112 -9.68 -6.37 -20.77
CA ALA A 112 -8.91 -6.99 -21.83
C ALA A 112 -8.45 -8.43 -21.49
N LEU A 113 -8.16 -8.70 -20.23
CA LEU A 113 -7.64 -9.97 -19.70
C LEU A 113 -8.48 -10.42 -18.49
N PRO A 114 -9.73 -10.86 -18.72
CA PRO A 114 -10.66 -11.17 -17.63
C PRO A 114 -10.21 -12.36 -16.76
N ASP A 115 -9.39 -13.26 -17.30
CA ASP A 115 -8.90 -14.45 -16.61
C ASP A 115 -7.62 -14.20 -15.79
N LEU A 116 -7.03 -12.97 -15.88
CA LEU A 116 -5.86 -12.59 -15.12
C LEU A 116 -6.28 -11.95 -13.78
N PRO A 117 -6.03 -12.59 -12.62
CA PRO A 117 -6.37 -12.06 -11.32
C PRO A 117 -5.66 -10.74 -11.02
N LEU A 118 -6.36 -9.78 -10.39
CA LEU A 118 -5.82 -8.50 -9.96
C LEU A 118 -5.76 -8.43 -8.43
N HIS A 119 -4.59 -8.06 -7.90
CA HIS A 119 -4.37 -7.77 -6.49
C HIS A 119 -4.18 -6.26 -6.29
N ALA A 120 -5.02 -5.65 -5.46
CA ALA A 120 -4.92 -4.23 -5.15
C ALA A 120 -3.68 -3.96 -4.30
N SER A 121 -2.78 -3.13 -4.81
CA SER A 121 -1.56 -2.73 -4.10
C SER A 121 -1.86 -1.94 -2.83
N THR A 122 -1.00 -2.02 -1.81
CA THR A 122 -1.05 -1.16 -0.63
C THR A 122 -1.02 0.35 -0.98
N GLN A 123 -0.57 0.72 -2.19
CA GLN A 123 -0.61 2.10 -2.68
C GLN A 123 -2.02 2.61 -3.00
N LEU A 124 -3.04 1.74 -3.07
CA LEU A 124 -4.45 2.12 -3.11
C LEU A 124 -5.01 2.56 -1.74
N SER A 125 -4.18 2.54 -0.70
CA SER A 125 -4.54 2.99 0.65
C SER A 125 -5.72 2.26 1.28
N GLY A 126 -5.94 0.99 0.96
CA GLY A 126 -6.98 0.16 1.59
C GLY A 126 -6.65 -0.07 3.07
N HIS A 127 -7.52 0.38 4.00
CA HIS A 127 -7.26 0.34 5.44
C HIS A 127 -8.45 -0.11 6.28
N ASN A 128 -9.58 -0.44 5.67
CA ASN A 128 -10.79 -0.95 6.32
C ASN A 128 -11.43 -2.07 5.50
N ALA A 129 -12.39 -2.77 6.09
CA ALA A 129 -13.09 -3.87 5.43
C ALA A 129 -13.89 -3.41 4.20
N ALA A 130 -14.49 -2.23 4.25
CA ALA A 130 -15.38 -1.70 3.21
C ALA A 130 -14.68 -1.46 1.86
N VAL A 131 -13.33 -1.37 1.82
CA VAL A 131 -12.60 -1.19 0.56
C VAL A 131 -12.81 -2.33 -0.42
N GLY A 132 -12.98 -3.57 0.07
CA GLY A 132 -13.19 -4.73 -0.79
C GLY A 132 -14.54 -4.72 -1.49
N GLU A 133 -15.58 -4.19 -0.87
CA GLU A 133 -16.90 -4.01 -1.50
C GLU A 133 -16.83 -3.12 -2.74
N VAL A 134 -15.93 -2.13 -2.71
CA VAL A 134 -15.72 -1.20 -3.84
C VAL A 134 -14.79 -1.80 -4.88
N LEU A 135 -13.76 -2.55 -4.48
CA LEU A 135 -12.76 -3.11 -5.38
C LEU A 135 -13.20 -4.42 -6.08
N ALA A 136 -14.04 -5.24 -5.44
CA ALA A 136 -14.51 -6.49 -6.03
C ALA A 136 -15.20 -6.28 -7.39
N PRO A 137 -16.13 -5.30 -7.58
CA PRO A 137 -16.71 -5.01 -8.89
C PRO A 137 -15.70 -4.47 -9.92
N PHE A 138 -14.46 -4.12 -9.52
CA PHE A 138 -13.38 -3.68 -10.41
C PHE A 138 -12.51 -4.84 -10.89
N GLY A 139 -12.86 -6.09 -10.53
CA GLY A 139 -12.13 -7.28 -10.91
C GLY A 139 -10.96 -7.64 -9.98
N PHE A 140 -10.84 -6.97 -8.84
CA PHE A 140 -9.85 -7.38 -7.84
C PHE A 140 -10.31 -8.63 -7.08
N SER A 141 -9.37 -9.55 -6.84
CA SER A 141 -9.56 -10.77 -6.04
C SER A 141 -8.90 -10.68 -4.66
N ARG A 142 -7.90 -9.79 -4.51
CA ARG A 142 -7.13 -9.60 -3.27
C ARG A 142 -6.79 -8.13 -3.09
N PHE A 143 -6.66 -7.69 -1.83
CA PHE A 143 -6.06 -6.37 -1.55
C PHE A 143 -5.01 -6.44 -0.44
N VAL A 144 -3.96 -5.63 -0.61
CA VAL A 144 -2.89 -5.48 0.39
C VAL A 144 -3.28 -4.38 1.35
N ILE A 145 -3.68 -4.76 2.56
CA ILE A 145 -4.11 -3.81 3.57
C ILE A 145 -2.98 -2.87 4.00
N ALA A 146 -3.32 -1.65 4.39
CA ALA A 146 -2.36 -0.65 4.86
C ALA A 146 -1.56 -1.16 6.07
N ARG A 147 -0.26 -0.85 6.11
CA ARG A 147 0.66 -1.30 7.16
C ARG A 147 0.37 -0.71 8.54
N GLU A 148 -0.46 0.31 8.57
CA GLU A 148 -0.87 1.06 9.77
C GLU A 148 -2.08 0.44 10.46
N THR A 149 -2.69 -0.60 9.87
CA THR A 149 -3.87 -1.30 10.39
C THR A 149 -3.52 -2.12 11.64
N SER A 150 -4.30 -1.98 12.70
CA SER A 150 -4.13 -2.74 13.95
C SER A 150 -4.55 -4.21 13.78
N LEU A 151 -4.07 -5.11 14.66
CA LEU A 151 -4.47 -6.52 14.61
C LEU A 151 -6.00 -6.73 14.74
N PRO A 152 -6.72 -6.00 15.61
CA PRO A 152 -8.18 -6.09 15.63
C PRO A 152 -8.87 -5.64 14.35
N ASP A 153 -8.45 -4.50 13.75
CA ASP A 153 -9.00 -4.02 12.47
C ASP A 153 -8.64 -4.98 11.32
N LEU A 154 -7.42 -5.55 11.34
CA LEU A 154 -6.99 -6.56 10.38
C LEU A 154 -7.89 -7.81 10.43
N ALA A 155 -8.17 -8.30 11.64
CA ALA A 155 -9.07 -9.44 11.83
C ALA A 155 -10.51 -9.12 11.40
N GLY A 156 -10.97 -7.88 11.64
CA GLY A 156 -12.26 -7.38 11.14
C GLY A 156 -12.31 -7.37 9.62
N ALA A 157 -11.27 -6.83 8.98
CA ALA A 157 -11.16 -6.78 7.54
C ALA A 157 -11.09 -8.18 6.92
N ALA A 158 -10.29 -9.10 7.46
CA ALA A 158 -10.15 -10.45 6.91
C ALA A 158 -11.47 -11.26 6.96
N ARG A 159 -12.30 -11.06 7.98
CA ARG A 159 -13.58 -11.78 8.12
C ARG A 159 -14.74 -11.18 7.32
N ASN A 160 -14.74 -9.88 7.12
CA ASN A 160 -15.88 -9.14 6.58
C ASN A 160 -15.63 -8.58 5.18
N ASN A 161 -14.64 -9.10 4.45
CA ASN A 161 -14.28 -8.62 3.13
C ASN A 161 -14.58 -9.67 2.05
N PRO A 162 -15.15 -9.28 0.89
CA PRO A 162 -15.35 -10.20 -0.22
C PRO A 162 -14.04 -10.60 -0.93
N LEU A 163 -12.94 -9.88 -0.67
CA LEU A 163 -11.63 -10.14 -1.26
C LEU A 163 -10.70 -10.82 -0.26
N GLU A 164 -9.71 -11.55 -0.76
CA GLU A 164 -8.58 -11.99 0.04
C GLU A 164 -7.81 -10.81 0.64
N VAL A 165 -7.40 -10.94 1.90
CA VAL A 165 -6.62 -9.92 2.60
C VAL A 165 -5.16 -10.35 2.71
N GLU A 166 -4.26 -9.54 2.15
CA GLU A 166 -2.82 -9.69 2.23
C GLU A 166 -2.23 -8.65 3.19
N VAL A 167 -1.32 -9.07 4.07
CA VAL A 167 -0.68 -8.19 5.06
C VAL A 167 0.85 -8.25 4.96
N PHE A 168 1.51 -7.09 5.01
CA PHE A 168 2.96 -7.04 5.21
C PHE A 168 3.33 -7.46 6.63
N ILE A 169 4.23 -8.44 6.74
CA ILE A 169 4.63 -9.05 8.02
C ILE A 169 6.07 -8.75 8.41
N HIS A 170 6.93 -8.38 7.46
CA HIS A 170 8.37 -8.19 7.70
C HIS A 170 8.98 -7.19 6.71
N GLY A 171 9.99 -6.44 7.19
CA GLY A 171 10.85 -5.59 6.38
C GLY A 171 10.53 -4.10 6.47
N ALA A 172 10.89 -3.33 5.45
CA ALA A 172 10.87 -1.87 5.49
C ALA A 172 9.48 -1.28 5.75
N LEU A 173 9.38 -0.41 6.77
CA LEU A 173 8.16 0.32 7.13
C LEU A 173 8.28 1.78 6.69
N CYS A 174 7.27 2.27 5.97
CA CYS A 174 7.11 3.69 5.66
C CYS A 174 6.53 4.42 6.85
N VAL A 175 6.93 5.70 7.04
CA VAL A 175 6.38 6.56 8.08
C VAL A 175 5.08 7.23 7.64
N SER A 176 4.91 7.49 6.34
CA SER A 176 3.67 7.98 5.78
C SER A 176 2.68 6.84 5.62
N HIS A 177 1.41 7.12 5.88
CA HIS A 177 0.32 6.19 5.62
C HIS A 177 0.43 5.63 4.20
N SER A 178 0.20 4.33 4.06
CA SER A 178 0.36 3.58 2.81
C SER A 178 -0.37 4.26 1.65
N GLY A 179 0.34 4.52 0.54
CA GLY A 179 -0.21 5.22 -0.64
C GLY A 179 -0.33 6.75 -0.54
N GLN A 180 -0.10 7.37 0.64
CA GLN A 180 -0.38 8.79 0.89
C GLN A 180 0.91 9.63 1.04
N CYS A 181 1.93 9.37 0.19
CA CYS A 181 3.20 10.10 0.25
C CYS A 181 3.56 10.77 -1.08
N LEU A 182 3.63 12.10 -1.05
CA LEU A 182 4.09 12.94 -2.17
C LEU A 182 5.47 13.58 -1.91
N PHE A 183 6.12 13.26 -0.78
CA PHE A 183 7.31 13.98 -0.33
C PHE A 183 8.45 13.92 -1.35
N SER A 184 8.80 12.73 -1.80
CA SER A 184 9.88 12.54 -2.76
C SER A 184 9.58 13.17 -4.12
N SER A 185 8.31 13.13 -4.56
CA SER A 185 7.86 13.72 -5.82
C SER A 185 7.94 15.24 -5.79
N VAL A 186 7.33 15.87 -4.78
CA VAL A 186 7.17 17.32 -4.72
C VAL A 186 8.48 18.04 -4.41
N VAL A 187 9.32 17.47 -3.51
CA VAL A 187 10.59 18.10 -3.10
C VAL A 187 11.74 17.72 -4.03
N GLY A 188 11.80 16.48 -4.49
CA GLY A 188 12.92 15.95 -5.26
C GLY A 188 12.63 15.61 -6.72
N GLY A 189 11.40 15.80 -7.21
CA GLY A 189 10.99 15.44 -8.57
C GLY A 189 10.98 13.93 -8.86
N ARG A 190 11.13 13.08 -7.83
CA ARG A 190 11.22 11.61 -7.93
C ARG A 190 9.99 10.99 -7.26
N SER A 191 9.02 10.59 -8.07
CA SER A 191 7.74 10.09 -7.56
C SER A 191 7.87 8.73 -6.88
N GLY A 192 7.44 8.65 -5.61
CA GLY A 192 7.30 7.38 -4.89
C GLY A 192 6.17 6.52 -5.47
N ASN A 193 5.11 7.14 -5.99
CA ASN A 193 3.98 6.47 -6.63
C ASN A 193 4.34 5.94 -8.04
N ARG A 194 5.52 6.32 -8.56
CA ARG A 194 6.06 5.86 -9.84
C ARG A 194 7.39 5.10 -9.69
N GLY A 195 7.70 4.64 -8.48
CA GLY A 195 8.85 3.75 -8.25
C GLY A 195 10.20 4.43 -8.02
N GLU A 196 10.25 5.75 -7.95
CA GLU A 196 11.50 6.53 -7.89
C GLU A 196 11.78 7.15 -6.51
N CYS A 197 11.14 6.66 -5.45
CA CYS A 197 11.26 7.24 -4.11
C CYS A 197 12.70 7.40 -3.64
N ALA A 198 13.14 8.65 -3.39
CA ALA A 198 14.47 8.98 -2.86
C ALA A 198 14.59 8.78 -1.34
N GLN A 199 13.52 8.32 -0.66
CA GLN A 199 13.46 8.10 0.78
C GLN A 199 13.83 9.35 1.63
N PRO A 200 13.27 10.53 1.37
CA PRO A 200 13.60 11.74 2.13
C PRO A 200 13.26 11.59 3.62
N CYS A 201 12.31 10.76 4.00
CA CYS A 201 11.99 10.42 5.39
C CYS A 201 13.13 9.73 6.16
N ARG A 202 14.17 9.24 5.46
CA ARG A 202 15.37 8.62 6.05
C ARG A 202 16.55 9.60 6.19
N LEU A 203 16.35 10.87 5.83
CA LEU A 203 17.35 11.92 5.99
C LEU A 203 17.26 12.57 7.37
N PRO A 204 18.36 13.17 7.85
CA PRO A 204 18.32 13.96 9.08
C PRO A 204 17.61 15.30 8.88
N TYR A 205 16.88 15.73 9.92
CA TYR A 205 16.21 17.04 10.00
C TYR A 205 16.66 17.78 11.24
N ALA A 206 16.87 19.11 11.10
CA ALA A 206 17.29 19.94 12.21
C ALA A 206 16.12 20.18 13.17
N ASN A 207 16.42 20.03 14.46
CA ASN A 207 15.45 20.18 15.55
C ASN A 207 15.65 21.48 16.33
N ASP A 208 16.58 22.35 15.91
CA ASP A 208 17.12 23.44 16.75
C ASP A 208 16.24 24.72 16.81
N HIS A 209 15.10 24.75 16.12
CA HIS A 209 14.27 25.96 15.99
C HIS A 209 13.04 26.02 16.88
N PHE A 210 12.78 24.99 17.68
CA PHE A 210 11.63 25.03 18.61
C PHE A 210 11.88 25.85 19.85
N ASP A 211 13.14 26.29 20.11
CA ASP A 211 13.51 27.18 21.20
C ASP A 211 13.58 28.68 20.76
N ARG A 212 13.37 28.98 19.49
CA ARG A 212 13.28 30.38 19.05
C ARG A 212 11.86 30.87 19.21
N GLN A 213 11.67 31.78 20.18
CA GLN A 213 10.51 32.66 20.22
C GLN A 213 10.30 33.33 18.84
N PRO A 214 9.03 33.52 18.39
CA PRO A 214 8.76 34.26 17.17
C PRO A 214 9.56 35.55 17.17
N SER A 215 10.23 35.81 16.04
CA SER A 215 11.04 37.02 15.84
C SER A 215 10.30 38.27 16.33
N SER A 216 11.00 39.14 17.00
CA SER A 216 10.55 40.34 17.74
C SER A 216 9.78 41.40 16.93
N ASN A 217 9.14 41.05 15.82
CA ASN A 217 8.30 41.93 15.00
C ASN A 217 6.79 41.64 15.10
N SER A 218 6.35 40.76 16.02
CA SER A 218 4.94 40.72 16.39
C SER A 218 4.69 41.78 17.49
N PRO A 219 3.66 42.64 17.38
CA PRO A 219 3.33 43.59 18.42
C PRO A 219 3.03 42.85 19.71
N ARG A 220 3.79 43.16 20.77
CA ARG A 220 3.55 42.61 22.12
C ARG A 220 2.13 43.00 22.54
N ARG A 221 1.24 42.01 22.66
CA ARG A 221 -0.01 42.21 23.39
C ARG A 221 0.33 42.24 24.88
N GLU A 222 0.25 43.42 25.49
CA GLU A 222 0.27 43.55 26.93
C GLU A 222 -1.00 42.90 27.50
N CYS A 223 -0.82 41.95 28.43
CA CYS A 223 -1.94 41.40 29.15
C CYS A 223 -2.55 42.45 30.08
N ALA A 224 -3.79 42.85 29.81
CA ALA A 224 -4.53 43.85 30.60
C ALA A 224 -5.09 43.30 31.94
N GLN A 225 -4.80 42.02 32.30
CA GLN A 225 -5.22 41.44 33.59
C GLN A 225 -4.15 40.50 34.16
N PRO A 226 -4.02 40.33 35.48
CA PRO A 226 -3.03 39.45 36.10
C PRO A 226 -3.30 37.98 35.78
N CYS A 227 -2.28 37.32 35.24
CA CYS A 227 -2.30 35.90 34.83
C CYS A 227 -2.60 34.97 36.02
N ARG A 228 -3.68 34.23 35.99
CA ARG A 228 -4.12 33.27 37.03
C ARG A 228 -3.66 31.82 36.77
N LEU A 229 -2.67 31.61 35.91
CA LEU A 229 -2.15 30.28 35.66
C LEU A 229 -0.96 29.96 36.59
N PRO A 230 -0.86 28.74 37.13
CA PRO A 230 0.19 28.36 38.10
C PRO A 230 1.61 28.31 37.53
N TYR A 231 1.78 28.49 36.25
CA TYR A 231 3.09 28.62 35.56
C TYR A 231 3.02 29.85 34.65
N GLY A 232 3.56 30.97 35.06
CA GLY A 232 3.47 32.25 34.36
C GLY A 232 3.64 32.20 32.84
N CYS A 233 2.95 33.08 32.13
CA CYS A 233 3.08 33.24 30.68
C CYS A 233 4.49 33.74 30.32
N ALA A 234 4.99 33.37 29.13
CA ALA A 234 6.33 33.69 28.65
C ALA A 234 6.67 35.22 28.52
N GLY A 235 5.72 36.10 28.86
CA GLY A 235 5.90 37.57 28.88
C GLY A 235 6.24 38.17 30.24
N CYS A 236 6.22 37.41 31.36
CA CYS A 236 6.41 37.93 32.73
C CYS A 236 7.70 37.44 33.38
N ALA A 237 8.80 37.32 32.64
CA ALA A 237 10.09 36.89 33.19
C ALA A 237 10.76 38.00 34.00
N SER A 238 10.90 37.79 35.30
CA SER A 238 11.74 38.60 36.21
C SER A 238 13.22 38.47 35.86
N LYS A 239 13.95 39.55 36.13
CA LYS A 239 15.40 39.74 35.92
C LYS A 239 16.22 38.52 36.37
N SER A 240 16.92 37.88 35.47
CA SER A 240 17.83 36.77 35.73
C SER A 240 19.27 37.27 35.91
N GLN A 241 19.95 36.67 36.89
CA GLN A 241 21.39 36.83 37.17
C GLN A 241 22.27 36.33 36.03
N PRO A 242 23.51 36.80 35.87
CA PRO A 242 24.40 36.40 34.76
C PRO A 242 24.88 34.96 34.90
N ARG A 243 24.63 34.16 33.88
CA ARG A 243 25.13 32.77 33.75
C ARG A 243 26.63 32.77 33.43
N THR A 244 27.42 32.16 34.28
CA THR A 244 28.79 31.78 34.00
C THR A 244 28.86 30.77 32.84
N LYS A 245 29.70 31.04 31.84
CA LYS A 245 29.98 30.17 30.72
C LYS A 245 30.69 28.90 31.20
N SER A 246 29.98 27.79 31.29
CA SER A 246 30.63 26.47 31.46
C SER A 246 31.01 25.93 30.10
N ASN A 247 32.29 25.73 29.84
CA ASN A 247 32.89 25.08 28.69
C ASN A 247 32.70 23.55 28.76
N ARG A 248 31.44 23.04 28.81
CA ARG A 248 31.15 21.64 28.60
C ARG A 248 30.79 21.46 27.15
N ARG A 249 31.64 20.75 26.36
CA ARG A 249 31.26 20.19 25.06
C ARG A 249 29.99 19.33 25.29
N PRO A 250 28.94 19.51 24.49
CA PRO A 250 27.79 18.65 24.60
C PRO A 250 28.23 17.19 24.29
N ALA A 251 27.76 16.26 25.10
CA ALA A 251 27.98 14.83 24.83
C ALA A 251 27.45 14.49 23.41
N PRO A 252 28.07 13.54 22.69
CA PRO A 252 27.59 13.14 21.37
C PRO A 252 26.14 12.70 21.48
N ARG A 253 25.26 13.38 20.77
CA ARG A 253 23.84 13.02 20.68
C ARG A 253 23.70 11.67 20.00
N ALA A 254 22.85 10.80 20.50
CA ALA A 254 22.57 9.52 19.87
C ALA A 254 22.14 9.72 18.40
N GLU A 255 22.71 8.97 17.46
CA GLU A 255 22.50 9.13 16.01
C GLU A 255 21.02 9.17 15.60
N ALA A 256 20.17 8.37 16.24
CA ALA A 256 18.73 8.35 15.98
C ALA A 256 17.99 9.67 16.28
N GLU A 257 18.61 10.60 17.01
CA GLU A 257 17.95 11.83 17.45
C GLU A 257 17.69 12.84 16.36
N ASN A 258 18.39 12.74 15.22
CA ASN A 258 18.22 13.65 14.09
C ASN A 258 17.30 13.13 12.98
N TYR A 259 16.67 11.96 13.17
CA TYR A 259 15.85 11.28 12.15
C TYR A 259 14.40 11.11 12.61
N PRO A 260 13.62 12.20 12.72
CA PRO A 260 12.27 12.17 13.31
C PRO A 260 11.24 11.37 12.49
N LEU A 261 11.56 11.05 11.24
CA LEU A 261 10.69 10.30 10.32
C LEU A 261 11.20 8.88 10.02
N SER A 262 12.37 8.47 10.56
CA SER A 262 12.94 7.16 10.27
C SER A 262 12.41 6.11 11.23
N LEU A 263 11.58 5.18 10.74
CA LEU A 263 11.07 4.05 11.51
C LEU A 263 12.02 2.86 11.46
N LYS A 264 11.99 2.02 12.51
CA LYS A 264 12.46 0.64 12.49
C LYS A 264 11.76 -0.17 11.41
N ASP A 265 12.31 -1.32 11.07
CA ASP A 265 11.63 -2.25 10.17
C ASP A 265 10.48 -2.96 10.90
N LEU A 266 9.46 -3.37 10.14
CA LEU A 266 8.35 -4.15 10.64
C LEU A 266 8.79 -5.59 10.91
N SER A 267 8.33 -6.20 12.00
CA SER A 267 8.26 -7.64 12.15
C SER A 267 7.07 -8.03 13.01
N LEU A 268 6.20 -8.88 12.46
CA LEU A 268 5.07 -9.48 13.15
C LEU A 268 5.33 -10.93 13.57
N ALA A 269 6.60 -11.36 13.61
CA ALA A 269 6.97 -12.74 13.95
C ALA A 269 6.54 -13.17 15.36
N SER A 270 6.33 -12.22 16.25
CA SER A 270 5.74 -12.48 17.57
C SER A 270 4.23 -12.68 17.58
N HIS A 271 3.55 -12.47 16.43
CA HIS A 271 2.09 -12.45 16.31
C HIS A 271 1.55 -13.51 15.33
N VAL A 272 2.34 -14.52 14.95
CA VAL A 272 1.95 -15.54 13.95
C VAL A 272 0.62 -16.22 14.30
N PRO A 273 0.38 -16.71 15.53
CA PRO A 273 -0.91 -17.30 15.87
C PRO A 273 -2.09 -16.35 15.68
N ALA A 274 -1.92 -15.07 16.06
CA ALA A 274 -2.97 -14.07 15.91
C ALA A 274 -3.26 -13.74 14.42
N LEU A 275 -2.25 -13.76 13.55
CA LEU A 275 -2.43 -13.58 12.11
C LEU A 275 -3.20 -14.75 11.47
N ILE A 276 -2.89 -15.98 11.88
CA ILE A 276 -3.61 -17.19 11.44
C ILE A 276 -5.06 -17.13 11.93
N GLU A 277 -5.28 -16.82 13.20
CA GLU A 277 -6.63 -16.70 13.80
C GLU A 277 -7.45 -15.58 13.17
N ALA A 278 -6.80 -14.46 12.76
CA ALA A 278 -7.45 -13.37 12.05
C ALA A 278 -8.03 -13.80 10.68
N GLY A 279 -7.52 -14.91 10.09
CA GLY A 279 -7.99 -15.40 8.82
C GLY A 279 -7.43 -14.65 7.61
N VAL A 280 -6.25 -14.01 7.74
CA VAL A 280 -5.59 -13.36 6.61
C VAL A 280 -5.18 -14.40 5.56
N SER A 281 -5.32 -14.07 4.28
CA SER A 281 -5.07 -15.02 3.19
C SER A 281 -3.60 -15.10 2.81
N SER A 282 -2.84 -13.99 2.90
CA SER A 282 -1.44 -13.94 2.47
C SER A 282 -0.57 -13.07 3.39
N LEU A 283 0.62 -13.58 3.70
CA LEU A 283 1.64 -12.96 4.54
C LEU A 283 2.83 -12.54 3.68
N LYS A 284 2.99 -11.23 3.49
CA LYS A 284 3.96 -10.64 2.56
C LYS A 284 5.23 -10.15 3.25
N ILE A 285 6.37 -10.62 2.76
CA ILE A 285 7.69 -10.13 3.15
C ILE A 285 8.10 -8.98 2.22
N GLU A 286 8.47 -7.81 2.75
CA GLU A 286 9.05 -6.70 1.96
C GLU A 286 10.54 -6.96 1.73
N GLY A 287 11.03 -6.77 0.48
CA GLY A 287 12.46 -6.94 0.25
C GLY A 287 12.92 -7.12 -1.19
N ARG A 288 12.25 -6.65 -2.25
CA ARG A 288 12.69 -6.81 -3.67
C ARG A 288 14.09 -6.23 -3.99
N MET A 289 14.58 -5.30 -3.17
CA MET A 289 15.95 -4.76 -3.31
C MET A 289 16.93 -5.43 -2.35
N LYS A 290 16.62 -6.62 -1.84
CA LYS A 290 17.46 -7.37 -0.90
C LYS A 290 18.16 -8.50 -1.59
N SER A 291 19.25 -8.98 -0.96
CA SER A 291 20.04 -10.10 -1.45
C SER A 291 19.27 -11.43 -1.38
N PRO A 292 19.66 -12.44 -2.18
CA PRO A 292 19.14 -13.80 -2.04
C PRO A 292 19.28 -14.37 -0.63
N GLY A 293 20.38 -14.04 0.09
CA GLY A 293 20.60 -14.46 1.47
C GLY A 293 19.57 -13.90 2.46
N TYR A 294 19.19 -12.62 2.32
CA TYR A 294 18.10 -12.06 3.09
C TYR A 294 16.77 -12.78 2.80
N VAL A 295 16.46 -12.98 1.52
CA VAL A 295 15.20 -13.64 1.10
C VAL A 295 15.13 -15.05 1.67
N SER A 296 16.20 -15.84 1.51
CA SER A 296 16.31 -17.20 2.05
C SER A 296 16.12 -17.24 3.56
N GLY A 297 16.89 -16.45 4.30
CA GLY A 297 16.89 -16.50 5.77
C GLY A 297 15.58 -16.04 6.37
N VAL A 298 15.02 -14.93 5.89
CA VAL A 298 13.72 -14.41 6.39
C VAL A 298 12.62 -15.41 6.06
N THR A 299 12.54 -15.91 4.82
CA THR A 299 11.50 -16.85 4.40
C THR A 299 11.56 -18.15 5.19
N ALA A 300 12.76 -18.71 5.43
CA ALA A 300 12.92 -19.96 6.17
C ALA A 300 12.44 -19.83 7.63
N ILE A 301 12.74 -18.72 8.29
CA ILE A 301 12.27 -18.47 9.66
C ILE A 301 10.74 -18.34 9.67
N TRP A 302 10.16 -17.49 8.80
CA TRP A 302 8.72 -17.31 8.71
C TRP A 302 7.98 -18.61 8.37
N ARG A 303 8.52 -19.42 7.46
CA ARG A 303 7.95 -20.72 7.10
C ARG A 303 7.85 -21.65 8.30
N ARG A 304 8.93 -21.75 9.08
CA ARG A 304 8.94 -22.56 10.30
C ARG A 304 7.91 -22.07 11.32
N LEU A 305 7.84 -20.75 11.56
CA LEU A 305 6.87 -20.18 12.48
C LEU A 305 5.43 -20.48 12.08
N LEU A 306 5.14 -20.43 10.77
CA LEU A 306 3.83 -20.77 10.22
C LEU A 306 3.51 -22.25 10.37
N ASP A 307 4.45 -23.14 10.01
CA ASP A 307 4.27 -24.59 10.08
C ASP A 307 4.06 -25.07 11.54
N GLU A 308 4.75 -24.44 12.47
CA GLU A 308 4.66 -24.73 13.92
C GLU A 308 3.54 -23.93 14.62
N ASN A 309 2.87 -22.99 13.92
CA ASN A 309 1.84 -22.09 14.46
C ASN A 309 2.24 -21.47 15.82
N ARG A 310 3.39 -20.83 15.85
CA ARG A 310 3.92 -20.20 17.07
C ARG A 310 4.57 -18.84 16.83
N ALA A 311 4.73 -18.10 17.90
CA ALA A 311 5.55 -16.88 17.93
C ALA A 311 7.05 -17.21 17.78
N ALA A 312 7.81 -16.25 17.25
CA ALA A 312 9.27 -16.32 17.19
C ALA A 312 9.89 -16.29 18.59
N THR A 313 10.94 -17.09 18.75
CA THR A 313 11.80 -17.04 19.94
C THR A 313 12.69 -15.79 19.93
N PRO A 314 13.29 -15.39 21.08
CA PRO A 314 14.28 -14.30 21.11
C PRO A 314 15.45 -14.51 20.14
N ASP A 315 15.95 -15.75 19.99
CA ASP A 315 17.05 -16.08 19.10
C ASP A 315 16.63 -15.94 17.62
N GLU A 316 15.42 -16.34 17.26
CA GLU A 316 14.86 -16.13 15.92
C GLU A 316 14.65 -14.65 15.60
N MET A 317 14.18 -13.87 16.58
CA MET A 317 14.09 -12.41 16.44
C MET A 317 15.46 -11.76 16.26
N ALA A 318 16.48 -12.23 16.96
CA ALA A 318 17.86 -11.78 16.78
C ALA A 318 18.40 -12.15 15.39
N ALA A 319 18.18 -13.39 14.94
CA ALA A 319 18.57 -13.84 13.60
C ALA A 319 17.89 -13.02 12.49
N LEU A 320 16.60 -12.71 12.61
CA LEU A 320 15.89 -11.80 11.68
C LEU A 320 16.51 -10.40 11.68
N ALA A 321 16.89 -9.87 12.86
CA ALA A 321 17.51 -8.55 12.98
C ALA A 321 18.91 -8.50 12.37
N ASP A 322 19.68 -9.58 12.49
CA ASP A 322 21.01 -9.72 11.90
C ASP A 322 20.96 -9.81 10.38
N LEU A 323 19.93 -10.48 9.80
CA LEU A 323 19.71 -10.46 8.35
C LEU A 323 19.48 -9.03 7.83
N PHE A 324 18.61 -8.28 8.44
CA PHE A 324 18.45 -6.84 8.17
C PHE A 324 17.52 -6.16 9.17
N SER A 325 18.01 -5.08 9.79
CA SER A 325 17.15 -4.18 10.56
C SER A 325 17.73 -2.77 10.63
N ARG A 326 16.88 -1.79 10.95
CA ARG A 326 17.23 -0.39 11.25
C ARG A 326 17.10 -0.13 12.75
N GLY A 327 18.06 -0.62 13.53
CA GLY A 327 18.02 -0.52 15.00
C GLY A 327 16.96 -1.43 15.62
N GLY A 328 16.68 -2.59 15.00
CA GLY A 328 15.68 -3.56 15.41
C GLY A 328 14.33 -3.44 14.69
N PHE A 329 13.30 -4.07 15.27
CA PHE A 329 11.96 -4.14 14.72
C PHE A 329 10.94 -3.34 15.50
N THR A 330 9.79 -3.13 14.87
CA THR A 330 8.58 -2.57 15.49
C THR A 330 7.33 -3.28 14.97
N ASP A 331 6.35 -3.41 15.83
CA ASP A 331 4.99 -3.83 15.58
C ASP A 331 3.98 -2.76 16.07
N GLY A 332 4.49 -1.55 16.33
CA GLY A 332 3.78 -0.51 17.09
C GLY A 332 2.44 -0.09 16.50
N TYR A 333 2.24 -0.17 15.19
CA TYR A 333 0.93 0.08 14.58
C TYR A 333 -0.05 -1.06 14.89
N GLN A 334 0.40 -2.31 14.77
CA GLN A 334 -0.45 -3.49 14.93
C GLN A 334 -0.93 -3.69 16.38
N VAL A 335 -0.10 -3.31 17.35
CA VAL A 335 -0.43 -3.39 18.78
C VAL A 335 -0.85 -2.05 19.38
N GLU A 336 -1.07 -1.02 18.56
CA GLU A 336 -1.47 0.34 18.96
C GLU A 336 -0.52 1.03 19.97
N LYS A 337 0.75 0.61 19.99
CA LYS A 337 1.82 1.23 20.80
C LYS A 337 2.64 2.20 19.97
N ILE A 338 1.97 3.22 19.40
CA ILE A 338 2.56 4.20 18.52
C ILE A 338 3.39 5.20 19.33
N GLY A 339 4.70 5.27 19.07
CA GLY A 339 5.56 6.17 19.82
C GLY A 339 7.05 6.08 19.44
N ARG A 340 7.90 6.65 20.30
CA ARG A 340 9.35 6.75 20.08
C ARG A 340 10.05 5.38 19.90
N ALA A 341 9.54 4.32 20.51
CA ALA A 341 10.08 2.97 20.37
C ALA A 341 10.10 2.47 18.93
N MET A 342 9.26 3.04 18.05
CA MET A 342 9.21 2.72 16.63
C MET A 342 10.35 3.35 15.82
N MET A 343 11.14 4.30 16.37
CA MET A 343 12.19 5.01 15.64
C MET A 343 13.46 4.19 15.54
N GLY A 344 14.11 4.21 14.36
CA GLY A 344 15.34 3.48 14.14
C GLY A 344 16.16 4.00 12.97
N VAL A 345 17.48 3.82 13.09
CA VAL A 345 18.47 4.14 12.06
C VAL A 345 19.43 2.97 11.96
N ARG A 346 19.87 2.62 10.77
CA ARG A 346 20.84 1.55 10.56
C ARG A 346 22.25 2.06 10.81
N SER A 347 23.00 1.40 11.69
CA SER A 347 24.41 1.67 11.98
C SER A 347 25.35 0.90 11.03
N GLU A 348 26.65 1.26 10.99
CA GLU A 348 27.64 0.48 10.25
C GLU A 348 27.78 -0.95 10.82
N ALA A 349 27.75 -1.09 12.15
CA ALA A 349 27.77 -2.41 12.79
C ALA A 349 26.59 -3.30 12.38
N ASP A 350 25.41 -2.73 12.07
CA ASP A 350 24.27 -3.48 11.54
C ASP A 350 24.56 -4.00 10.11
N LYS A 351 25.30 -3.23 9.30
CA LYS A 351 25.67 -3.65 7.93
C LYS A 351 26.65 -4.84 7.95
N ASP A 352 27.64 -4.80 8.84
CA ASP A 352 28.64 -5.86 8.96
C ASP A 352 28.00 -7.17 9.42
N ARG A 353 27.10 -7.13 10.42
CA ARG A 353 26.35 -8.30 10.87
C ARG A 353 25.49 -8.88 9.75
N SER A 354 24.83 -8.04 8.97
CA SER A 354 23.97 -8.50 7.88
C SER A 354 24.76 -9.27 6.80
N ALA A 355 25.94 -8.81 6.42
CA ALA A 355 26.75 -9.48 5.41
C ALA A 355 27.13 -10.93 5.81
N ALA A 356 27.46 -11.15 7.08
CA ALA A 356 27.76 -12.47 7.61
C ALA A 356 26.52 -13.38 7.70
N ALA A 357 25.41 -12.85 8.21
CA ALA A 357 24.15 -13.57 8.36
C ALA A 357 23.56 -14.00 7.00
N GLU A 358 23.54 -13.09 6.00
CA GLU A 358 23.04 -13.38 4.65
C GLU A 358 23.81 -14.49 3.96
N LYS A 359 25.15 -14.53 4.11
CA LYS A 359 25.97 -15.60 3.56
C LYS A 359 25.66 -16.97 4.17
N SER A 360 25.44 -17.02 5.48
CA SER A 360 25.05 -18.25 6.18
C SER A 360 23.65 -18.72 5.78
N ALA A 361 22.72 -17.79 5.57
CA ALA A 361 21.33 -18.09 5.27
C ALA A 361 21.09 -18.70 3.88
N LEU A 362 21.99 -18.50 2.91
CA LEU A 362 21.91 -19.11 1.56
C LEU A 362 21.91 -20.65 1.57
N THR A 363 22.35 -21.27 2.66
CA THR A 363 22.36 -22.73 2.82
C THR A 363 21.06 -23.32 3.33
N ALA A 364 20.11 -22.48 3.72
CA ALA A 364 18.81 -22.92 4.21
C ALA A 364 18.03 -23.63 3.09
N LYS A 365 17.66 -24.88 3.33
CA LYS A 365 16.79 -25.67 2.43
C LYS A 365 15.59 -26.15 3.21
N HIS A 366 14.43 -25.89 2.68
CA HIS A 366 13.20 -26.50 3.16
C HIS A 366 12.94 -27.82 2.43
N PRO A 367 12.45 -28.87 3.08
CA PRO A 367 12.09 -30.11 2.39
C PRO A 367 11.03 -29.85 1.30
N PRO A 368 10.97 -30.72 0.27
CA PRO A 368 9.90 -30.68 -0.74
C PRO A 368 8.52 -30.62 -0.12
N ARG A 369 7.61 -29.84 -0.72
CA ARG A 369 6.31 -29.54 -0.08
C ARG A 369 5.08 -29.90 -0.92
N LEU A 370 5.28 -30.19 -2.20
CA LEU A 370 4.16 -30.57 -3.07
C LEU A 370 3.72 -32.00 -2.74
N PRO A 371 2.52 -32.21 -2.18
CA PRO A 371 2.07 -33.54 -1.80
C PRO A 371 1.93 -34.43 -3.03
N LEU A 372 2.39 -35.68 -2.90
CA LEU A 372 2.36 -36.69 -3.95
C LEU A 372 1.67 -37.93 -3.41
N SER A 373 0.59 -38.38 -4.05
CA SER A 373 -0.01 -39.67 -3.82
C SER A 373 0.38 -40.63 -4.94
N MET A 374 0.72 -41.86 -4.58
CA MET A 374 1.09 -42.90 -5.55
C MET A 374 0.36 -44.21 -5.29
N THR A 375 -0.17 -44.82 -6.35
CA THR A 375 -0.77 -46.15 -6.30
C THR A 375 0.00 -47.07 -7.23
N PHE A 376 0.63 -48.08 -6.66
CA PHE A 376 1.33 -49.14 -7.41
C PHE A 376 0.46 -50.40 -7.50
N ALA A 377 0.35 -50.99 -8.68
CA ALA A 377 -0.33 -52.26 -8.87
C ALA A 377 0.55 -53.26 -9.65
N ALA A 378 0.58 -54.50 -9.17
CA ALA A 378 1.30 -55.61 -9.79
C ALA A 378 0.43 -56.88 -9.76
N SER A 379 0.16 -57.41 -10.94
CA SER A 379 -0.56 -58.68 -11.12
C SER A 379 0.23 -59.62 -12.02
N SER A 380 0.00 -60.92 -11.94
CA SER A 380 0.62 -61.88 -12.86
C SER A 380 0.20 -61.60 -14.31
N ASP A 381 1.16 -61.77 -15.23
CA ASP A 381 0.94 -61.70 -16.69
C ASP A 381 0.51 -60.31 -17.24
N THR A 382 0.53 -59.30 -16.43
CA THR A 382 0.23 -57.90 -16.85
C THR A 382 1.39 -56.97 -16.46
N PRO A 383 1.68 -55.91 -17.24
CA PRO A 383 2.64 -54.89 -16.83
C PRO A 383 2.27 -54.28 -15.48
N VAL A 384 3.25 -54.00 -14.63
CA VAL A 384 3.02 -53.22 -13.41
C VAL A 384 2.60 -51.79 -13.77
N THR A 385 1.71 -51.21 -12.99
CA THR A 385 1.30 -49.81 -13.17
C THR A 385 1.66 -49.00 -11.95
N LEU A 386 2.02 -47.74 -12.19
CA LEU A 386 2.20 -46.74 -11.16
C LEU A 386 1.39 -45.48 -11.54
N THR A 387 0.38 -45.20 -10.75
CA THR A 387 -0.39 -43.96 -10.83
C THR A 387 0.18 -42.94 -9.83
N ALA A 388 0.54 -41.77 -10.33
CA ALA A 388 1.03 -40.67 -9.51
C ALA A 388 0.09 -39.47 -9.64
N GLU A 389 -0.19 -38.82 -8.52
CA GLU A 389 -1.14 -37.74 -8.43
C GLU A 389 -0.58 -36.61 -7.55
N ALA A 390 -0.65 -35.34 -8.04
CA ALA A 390 -0.26 -34.16 -7.28
C ALA A 390 -1.13 -32.96 -7.66
N PRO A 391 -1.31 -31.96 -6.75
CA PRO A 391 -2.00 -30.71 -7.07
C PRO A 391 -1.15 -29.83 -8.00
N LEU A 392 -1.80 -28.87 -8.68
CA LEU A 392 -1.10 -27.85 -9.48
C LEU A 392 -0.23 -26.94 -8.60
N TYR A 393 -0.82 -26.46 -7.51
CA TYR A 393 -0.19 -25.56 -6.55
C TYR A 393 -0.19 -26.18 -5.16
N ARG A 394 0.75 -25.79 -4.32
CA ARG A 394 0.83 -26.25 -2.93
C ARG A 394 -0.03 -25.43 -1.96
N TRP A 395 -0.57 -24.29 -2.42
CA TRP A 395 -1.47 -23.43 -1.65
C TRP A 395 -2.69 -23.01 -2.51
N GLY A 396 -3.88 -22.97 -1.91
CA GLY A 396 -5.14 -22.59 -2.57
C GLY A 396 -5.99 -23.77 -3.03
N GLU A 397 -6.82 -23.58 -4.06
CA GLU A 397 -7.72 -24.61 -4.58
C GLU A 397 -6.98 -25.81 -5.14
N GLU A 398 -7.46 -27.02 -4.81
CA GLU A 398 -6.84 -28.28 -5.20
C GLU A 398 -7.36 -28.73 -6.57
N LYS A 399 -6.71 -28.29 -7.64
CA LYS A 399 -6.81 -28.96 -8.93
C LYS A 399 -5.70 -29.99 -9.00
N THR A 400 -6.03 -31.28 -8.99
CA THR A 400 -5.07 -32.38 -9.07
C THR A 400 -4.83 -32.84 -10.50
N VAL A 401 -3.62 -33.31 -10.74
CA VAL A 401 -3.22 -33.93 -12.01
C VAL A 401 -2.78 -35.33 -11.71
N THR A 402 -3.27 -36.28 -12.52
CA THR A 402 -3.03 -37.72 -12.38
C THR A 402 -2.37 -38.24 -13.64
N VAL A 403 -1.33 -39.06 -13.49
CA VAL A 403 -0.67 -39.79 -14.58
C VAL A 403 -0.53 -41.24 -14.20
N THR A 404 -0.62 -42.15 -15.18
CA THR A 404 -0.35 -43.59 -15.00
C THR A 404 0.74 -43.99 -15.99
N VAL A 405 1.72 -44.71 -15.49
CA VAL A 405 2.81 -45.29 -16.28
C VAL A 405 2.82 -46.80 -16.13
N GLU A 406 3.21 -47.49 -17.20
CA GLU A 406 3.34 -48.97 -17.22
C GLU A 406 4.83 -49.33 -17.17
N GLY A 407 5.13 -50.40 -16.44
CA GLY A 407 6.47 -50.97 -16.33
C GLY A 407 6.54 -52.38 -16.89
N ASP A 408 7.56 -53.13 -16.48
CA ASP A 408 7.76 -54.53 -16.91
C ASP A 408 6.67 -55.45 -16.31
N ILE A 409 6.45 -56.61 -16.94
CA ILE A 409 5.64 -57.71 -16.38
C ILE A 409 6.44 -58.29 -15.20
N PRO A 410 5.85 -58.43 -14.00
CA PRO A 410 6.55 -59.00 -12.86
C PRO A 410 6.77 -60.53 -13.07
N ALA A 411 7.92 -61.01 -12.63
CA ALA A 411 8.21 -62.42 -12.67
C ALA A 411 7.74 -63.13 -11.38
N PRO A 412 7.53 -64.48 -11.39
CA PRO A 412 7.40 -65.24 -10.16
C PRO A 412 8.64 -65.11 -9.27
N ALA A 413 8.44 -64.97 -7.98
CA ALA A 413 9.56 -64.79 -7.01
C ALA A 413 10.28 -66.14 -6.75
N GLU A 414 11.58 -66.21 -7.02
CA GLU A 414 12.38 -67.37 -6.68
C GLU A 414 12.95 -67.31 -5.24
N ASN A 415 13.32 -66.14 -4.74
CA ASN A 415 13.97 -65.98 -3.43
C ASN A 415 13.21 -64.98 -2.52
N ALA A 416 12.81 -63.81 -3.02
CA ALA A 416 12.13 -62.77 -2.24
C ALA A 416 11.00 -62.14 -3.08
N ALA A 417 9.77 -62.26 -2.62
CA ALA A 417 8.61 -61.59 -3.22
C ALA A 417 8.61 -60.10 -2.93
N LEU A 418 8.05 -59.35 -3.85
CA LEU A 418 7.80 -57.90 -3.67
C LEU A 418 6.80 -57.72 -2.53
N THR A 419 7.10 -56.85 -1.61
CA THR A 419 6.23 -56.49 -0.46
C THR A 419 5.78 -55.01 -0.53
N ALA A 420 4.64 -54.70 0.05
CA ALA A 420 4.15 -53.33 0.14
C ALA A 420 5.18 -52.43 0.78
N ASP A 421 5.82 -52.84 1.89
CA ASP A 421 6.85 -52.04 2.58
C ASP A 421 8.07 -51.77 1.69
N SER A 422 8.47 -52.76 0.84
CA SER A 422 9.60 -52.58 -0.08
C SER A 422 9.27 -51.58 -1.20
N VAL A 423 8.04 -51.61 -1.70
CA VAL A 423 7.53 -50.65 -2.69
C VAL A 423 7.42 -49.28 -2.10
N GLU A 424 6.79 -49.13 -0.94
CA GLU A 424 6.65 -47.85 -0.25
C GLU A 424 8.01 -47.19 0.03
N LYS A 425 8.97 -47.97 0.54
CA LYS A 425 10.35 -47.53 0.79
C LYS A 425 11.09 -47.04 -0.46
N GLN A 426 10.80 -47.58 -1.64
CA GLN A 426 11.41 -47.14 -2.90
C GLN A 426 10.69 -45.95 -3.50
N LEU A 427 9.36 -45.94 -3.48
CA LEU A 427 8.53 -44.89 -4.04
C LEU A 427 8.62 -43.60 -3.21
N SER A 428 8.81 -43.69 -1.87
CA SER A 428 8.97 -42.50 -0.99
C SER A 428 10.26 -41.71 -1.23
N ARG A 429 11.21 -42.26 -2.04
CA ARG A 429 12.48 -41.57 -2.35
C ARG A 429 12.30 -40.51 -3.43
N THR A 430 11.69 -39.37 -3.08
CA THR A 430 11.41 -38.24 -3.98
C THR A 430 12.52 -37.17 -3.97
N GLY A 431 13.67 -37.42 -3.35
CA GLY A 431 14.77 -36.46 -3.25
C GLY A 431 15.21 -35.88 -4.61
N GLY A 432 15.44 -34.59 -4.67
CA GLY A 432 15.77 -33.86 -5.90
C GLY A 432 14.56 -33.43 -6.74
N THR A 433 13.33 -33.72 -6.28
CA THR A 433 12.07 -33.28 -6.90
C THR A 433 11.31 -32.33 -5.97
N PRO A 434 10.30 -31.59 -6.46
CA PRO A 434 9.46 -30.72 -5.62
C PRO A 434 8.48 -31.49 -4.73
N TYR A 435 8.40 -32.80 -4.90
CA TYR A 435 7.39 -33.66 -4.29
C TYR A 435 7.80 -34.18 -2.92
N CYS A 436 6.80 -34.33 -2.02
CA CYS A 436 6.91 -35.15 -0.83
C CYS A 436 5.83 -36.25 -0.85
N ALA A 437 6.22 -37.48 -0.62
CA ALA A 437 5.29 -38.61 -0.58
C ALA A 437 4.30 -38.42 0.59
N ALA A 438 3.04 -38.21 0.27
CA ALA A 438 1.95 -38.03 1.23
C ALA A 438 1.22 -39.35 1.49
N GLU A 439 0.98 -40.12 0.42
CA GLU A 439 0.31 -41.39 0.50
C GLU A 439 0.86 -42.34 -0.57
N ILE A 440 1.19 -43.55 -0.17
CA ILE A 440 1.63 -44.60 -1.10
C ILE A 440 0.80 -45.86 -0.83
N THR A 441 0.08 -46.32 -1.85
CA THR A 441 -0.71 -47.56 -1.80
C THR A 441 -0.12 -48.56 -2.75
N ALA A 442 0.05 -49.82 -2.32
CA ALA A 442 0.56 -50.90 -3.14
C ALA A 442 -0.41 -52.10 -3.18
N HIS A 443 -0.87 -52.44 -4.36
CA HIS A 443 -1.67 -53.63 -4.64
C HIS A 443 -0.80 -54.67 -5.36
N ILE A 444 -0.39 -55.71 -4.65
CA ILE A 444 0.59 -56.69 -5.15
C ILE A 444 -0.02 -58.10 -5.08
N GLY A 445 -0.03 -58.79 -6.20
CA GLY A 445 -0.39 -60.20 -6.25
C GLY A 445 0.66 -61.08 -5.53
N ASP A 446 0.22 -62.24 -5.05
CA ASP A 446 1.09 -63.15 -4.28
C ASP A 446 2.27 -63.68 -5.11
N GLY A 447 3.44 -63.78 -4.48
CA GLY A 447 4.64 -64.41 -5.05
C GLY A 447 5.23 -63.72 -6.27
N LEU A 448 5.01 -62.42 -6.46
CA LEU A 448 5.56 -61.64 -7.56
C LEU A 448 6.90 -60.99 -7.20
N MET A 449 7.78 -60.82 -8.18
CA MET A 449 9.07 -60.13 -8.06
C MET A 449 9.24 -59.12 -9.19
N LEU A 450 9.71 -57.92 -8.81
CA LEU A 450 10.21 -56.86 -9.69
C LEU A 450 11.53 -56.34 -9.19
N PRO A 451 12.57 -56.25 -10.04
CA PRO A 451 13.86 -55.64 -9.60
C PRO A 451 13.66 -54.23 -9.10
N LEU A 452 14.28 -53.87 -7.96
CA LEU A 452 14.18 -52.50 -7.38
C LEU A 452 14.67 -51.41 -8.33
N SER A 453 15.62 -51.77 -9.24
CA SER A 453 16.06 -50.85 -10.29
C SER A 453 14.93 -50.46 -11.26
N ARG A 454 14.07 -51.42 -11.60
CA ARG A 454 12.87 -51.19 -12.46
C ARG A 454 11.80 -50.37 -11.76
N LEU A 455 11.56 -50.68 -10.48
CA LEU A 455 10.66 -49.88 -9.66
C LEU A 455 11.14 -48.40 -9.54
N ASN A 456 12.45 -48.18 -9.36
CA ASN A 456 13.04 -46.84 -9.33
C ASN A 456 12.98 -46.14 -10.71
N ALA A 457 13.08 -46.89 -11.82
CA ALA A 457 12.93 -46.34 -13.16
C ALA A 457 11.47 -45.91 -13.40
N LEU A 458 10.53 -46.76 -13.01
CA LEU A 458 9.07 -46.50 -13.11
C LEU A 458 8.67 -45.27 -12.30
N ARG A 459 9.20 -45.12 -11.07
CA ARG A 459 8.97 -43.92 -10.27
C ARG A 459 9.48 -42.66 -11.00
N ARG A 460 10.69 -42.66 -11.55
CA ARG A 460 11.24 -41.50 -12.27
C ARG A 460 10.38 -41.14 -13.47
N ASP A 461 10.01 -42.12 -14.30
CA ASP A 461 9.13 -41.93 -15.46
C ASP A 461 7.76 -41.32 -15.04
N ALA A 462 7.19 -41.82 -13.94
CA ALA A 462 5.92 -41.29 -13.40
C ALA A 462 6.07 -39.84 -12.96
N LEU A 463 7.15 -39.48 -12.27
CA LEU A 463 7.37 -38.11 -11.80
C LEU A 463 7.68 -37.13 -12.95
N ASP A 464 8.47 -37.56 -13.94
CA ASP A 464 8.76 -36.76 -15.14
C ASP A 464 7.47 -36.47 -15.94
N LYS A 465 6.64 -37.49 -16.16
CA LYS A 465 5.34 -37.34 -16.84
C LYS A 465 4.34 -36.53 -16.02
N LEU A 466 4.39 -36.63 -14.69
CA LEU A 466 3.55 -35.83 -13.82
C LEU A 466 3.94 -34.34 -13.89
N ASP A 467 5.23 -34.02 -13.93
CA ASP A 467 5.71 -32.66 -14.12
C ASP A 467 5.25 -32.10 -15.48
N GLU A 468 5.42 -32.84 -16.57
CA GLU A 468 4.94 -32.44 -17.90
C GLU A 468 3.44 -32.21 -17.92
N ALA A 469 2.66 -33.14 -17.33
CA ALA A 469 1.19 -33.03 -17.28
C ALA A 469 0.75 -31.84 -16.42
N ARG A 470 1.42 -31.59 -15.29
CA ARG A 470 1.14 -30.42 -14.44
C ARG A 470 1.44 -29.11 -15.19
N MET A 471 2.59 -28.99 -15.82
CA MET A 471 2.95 -27.80 -16.61
C MET A 471 1.95 -27.53 -17.74
N LYS A 472 1.49 -28.59 -18.43
CA LYS A 472 0.46 -28.49 -19.48
C LYS A 472 -0.92 -28.08 -18.94
N ALA A 473 -1.22 -28.44 -17.70
CA ALA A 473 -2.50 -28.15 -17.04
C ALA A 473 -2.54 -26.76 -16.38
N MET A 474 -1.41 -26.04 -16.32
CA MET A 474 -1.37 -24.65 -15.80
C MET A 474 -2.27 -23.74 -16.64
N PRO A 475 -3.07 -22.88 -15.98
CA PRO A 475 -3.87 -21.90 -16.70
C PRO A 475 -2.98 -20.89 -17.42
N ASN A 476 -3.39 -20.49 -18.62
CA ASN A 476 -2.78 -19.37 -19.32
C ASN A 476 -3.76 -18.18 -19.32
N PRO A 477 -3.53 -17.15 -18.49
CA PRO A 477 -4.44 -16.00 -18.42
C PRO A 477 -4.57 -15.19 -19.71
N ALA A 478 -3.68 -15.40 -20.69
CA ALA A 478 -3.75 -14.74 -22.00
C ALA A 478 -4.80 -15.38 -22.94
N ASP A 479 -5.29 -16.59 -22.69
CA ASP A 479 -6.24 -17.28 -23.56
C ASP A 479 -7.56 -16.51 -23.71
N GLY A 480 -7.97 -15.76 -22.67
CA GLY A 480 -9.16 -14.91 -22.65
C GLY A 480 -8.95 -13.50 -23.21
N TYR A 481 -7.80 -13.17 -23.81
CA TYR A 481 -7.48 -11.81 -24.23
C TYR A 481 -8.46 -11.23 -25.25
N ARG A 482 -8.93 -10.01 -24.96
CA ARG A 482 -9.84 -9.22 -25.79
C ARG A 482 -9.21 -7.86 -26.06
N PRO A 483 -8.75 -7.59 -27.29
CA PRO A 483 -8.18 -6.28 -27.62
C PRO A 483 -9.14 -5.14 -27.28
N LEU A 484 -8.68 -4.17 -26.51
CA LEU A 484 -9.47 -3.04 -26.07
C LEU A 484 -8.64 -1.76 -26.09
N THR A 485 -9.22 -0.67 -26.58
CA THR A 485 -8.61 0.65 -26.52
C THR A 485 -9.11 1.44 -25.30
N THR A 486 -8.30 2.36 -24.81
CA THR A 486 -8.68 3.26 -23.73
C THR A 486 -9.96 4.04 -24.04
N ALA A 487 -10.09 4.53 -25.28
CA ALA A 487 -11.28 5.27 -25.73
C ALA A 487 -12.56 4.40 -25.69
N ALA A 488 -12.48 3.16 -26.16
CA ALA A 488 -13.62 2.23 -26.11
C ALA A 488 -14.04 1.92 -24.65
N LEU A 489 -13.08 1.74 -23.76
CA LEU A 489 -13.36 1.54 -22.33
C LEU A 489 -14.05 2.75 -21.69
N VAL A 490 -13.55 3.97 -21.96
CA VAL A 490 -14.14 5.22 -21.44
C VAL A 490 -15.54 5.43 -21.99
N ALA A 491 -15.79 5.17 -23.26
CA ALA A 491 -17.11 5.23 -23.86
C ALA A 491 -18.10 4.27 -23.19
N GLU A 492 -17.70 3.00 -22.98
CA GLU A 492 -18.51 2.00 -22.26
C GLU A 492 -18.84 2.46 -20.83
N MET A 493 -17.86 3.03 -20.12
CA MET A 493 -18.10 3.55 -18.76
C MET A 493 -19.02 4.75 -18.76
N ALA A 494 -18.91 5.64 -19.77
CA ALA A 494 -19.74 6.83 -19.89
C ALA A 494 -21.22 6.50 -20.14
N GLU A 495 -21.53 5.46 -20.92
CA GLU A 495 -22.90 5.00 -21.16
C GLU A 495 -23.61 4.53 -19.87
N ALA A 496 -22.85 4.02 -18.91
CA ALA A 496 -23.37 3.57 -17.61
C ALA A 496 -23.57 4.70 -16.59
N MET A 497 -23.14 5.94 -16.89
CA MET A 497 -23.22 7.07 -15.97
C MET A 497 -24.48 7.91 -16.21
N PRO A 498 -25.05 8.58 -15.17
CA PRO A 498 -26.18 9.47 -15.36
C PRO A 498 -25.81 10.66 -16.26
N ALA A 499 -26.80 11.12 -17.02
CA ALA A 499 -26.66 12.13 -18.06
C ALA A 499 -25.91 13.41 -17.62
N SER A 500 -25.23 13.97 -18.60
CA SER A 500 -24.26 15.06 -18.59
C SER A 500 -24.65 16.32 -17.82
N ARG A 501 -23.65 16.95 -17.23
CA ARG A 501 -23.72 18.32 -16.71
C ARG A 501 -23.50 19.30 -17.86
N GLU A 502 -24.17 20.46 -17.78
CA GLU A 502 -23.95 21.53 -18.75
C GLU A 502 -22.49 22.01 -18.75
N PRO A 503 -21.96 22.43 -19.92
CA PRO A 503 -20.63 23.03 -20.00
C PRO A 503 -20.51 24.23 -19.06
N VAL A 504 -19.44 24.29 -18.29
CA VAL A 504 -19.14 25.43 -17.42
C VAL A 504 -18.37 26.47 -18.20
N GLU A 505 -18.94 27.65 -18.41
CA GLU A 505 -18.27 28.75 -19.13
C GLU A 505 -16.98 29.21 -18.45
N LYS A 506 -16.91 29.14 -17.12
CA LYS A 506 -15.74 29.52 -16.30
C LYS A 506 -15.50 28.48 -15.22
N PRO A 507 -14.22 28.16 -14.91
CA PRO A 507 -13.91 27.21 -13.83
C PRO A 507 -14.52 27.64 -12.50
N ILE A 508 -15.16 26.70 -11.82
CA ILE A 508 -15.68 26.88 -10.46
C ILE A 508 -14.47 27.00 -9.51
N ARG A 509 -14.56 27.91 -8.53
CA ARG A 509 -13.52 28.07 -7.51
C ARG A 509 -13.97 27.39 -6.24
N THR A 510 -13.14 26.46 -5.75
CA THR A 510 -13.41 25.74 -4.50
C THR A 510 -12.24 25.92 -3.56
N ALA A 511 -12.47 25.90 -2.26
CA ALA A 511 -11.40 26.00 -1.28
C ALA A 511 -11.61 25.07 -0.08
N ARG A 512 -10.51 24.46 0.39
CA ARG A 512 -10.46 23.82 1.69
C ARG A 512 -9.71 24.70 2.68
N PHE A 513 -10.22 24.80 3.90
CA PHE A 513 -9.65 25.56 4.99
C PHE A 513 -9.30 24.62 6.14
N TYR A 514 -8.22 24.91 6.83
CA TYR A 514 -7.80 24.13 7.99
C TYR A 514 -8.64 24.46 9.23
N THR A 515 -9.05 25.74 9.38
CA THR A 515 -9.91 26.20 10.47
C THR A 515 -11.02 27.11 9.98
N PRO A 516 -12.17 27.19 10.68
CA PRO A 516 -13.26 28.13 10.35
C PRO A 516 -12.82 29.61 10.34
N ALA A 517 -11.86 29.97 11.18
CA ALA A 517 -11.35 31.34 11.28
C ALA A 517 -10.66 31.88 10.00
N GLN A 518 -10.23 30.98 9.11
CA GLN A 518 -9.66 31.34 7.81
C GLN A 518 -10.72 31.76 6.78
N ILE A 519 -12.00 31.42 7.00
CA ILE A 519 -13.08 31.78 6.11
C ILE A 519 -13.49 33.22 6.41
N THR A 520 -13.04 34.15 5.57
CA THR A 520 -13.41 35.57 5.61
C THR A 520 -14.68 35.82 4.77
N SER A 521 -15.28 37.01 4.88
CA SER A 521 -16.36 37.43 3.98
C SER A 521 -15.91 37.46 2.52
N THR A 522 -14.68 37.91 2.26
CA THR A 522 -14.04 37.87 0.93
C THR A 522 -13.96 36.44 0.39
N ALA A 523 -13.57 35.47 1.23
CA ALA A 523 -13.51 34.06 0.85
C ALA A 523 -14.91 33.50 0.54
N ALA A 524 -15.91 33.82 1.36
CA ALA A 524 -17.29 33.38 1.15
C ALA A 524 -17.91 33.94 -0.14
N GLU A 525 -17.50 35.13 -0.58
CA GLU A 525 -17.92 35.72 -1.86
C GLU A 525 -17.16 35.13 -3.06
N TYR A 526 -15.85 34.85 -2.87
CA TYR A 526 -14.97 34.43 -3.98
C TYR A 526 -15.10 32.94 -4.36
N PHE A 527 -15.34 32.06 -3.38
CA PHE A 527 -15.43 30.63 -3.59
C PHE A 527 -16.89 30.14 -3.69
N SER A 528 -17.16 29.32 -4.67
CA SER A 528 -18.48 28.66 -4.85
C SER A 528 -18.70 27.54 -3.85
N LEU A 529 -17.63 26.83 -3.42
CA LEU A 529 -17.68 25.78 -2.41
C LEU A 529 -16.55 25.97 -1.41
N LEU A 530 -16.88 25.89 -0.12
CA LEU A 530 -15.96 26.04 0.99
C LEU A 530 -15.99 24.76 1.84
N TYR A 531 -14.85 24.09 1.99
CA TYR A 531 -14.73 22.86 2.73
C TYR A 531 -14.00 23.07 4.05
N LEU A 532 -14.55 22.51 5.12
CA LEU A 532 -13.91 22.39 6.44
C LEU A 532 -13.76 20.91 6.82
N PRO A 533 -12.82 20.54 7.70
CA PRO A 533 -12.78 19.20 8.27
C PRO A 533 -14.12 18.78 8.86
N LEU A 534 -14.49 17.52 8.72
CA LEU A 534 -15.73 16.97 9.30
C LEU A 534 -15.74 17.21 10.83
N GLY A 535 -16.82 17.78 11.33
CA GLY A 535 -16.96 18.17 12.74
C GLY A 535 -16.71 19.66 13.02
N GLU A 536 -16.14 20.39 12.06
CA GLU A 536 -15.99 21.86 12.17
C GLU A 536 -17.27 22.58 11.67
N GLU A 537 -17.63 23.67 12.34
CA GLU A 537 -18.80 24.47 11.99
C GLU A 537 -18.45 25.62 11.04
N HIS A 538 -19.20 25.75 9.95
CA HIS A 538 -19.06 26.88 9.03
C HIS A 538 -19.53 28.18 9.68
N PRO A 539 -18.86 29.32 9.44
CA PRO A 539 -19.37 30.62 9.84
C PRO A 539 -20.79 30.84 9.32
N ALA A 540 -21.64 31.48 10.15
CA ALA A 540 -23.06 31.65 9.84
C ALA A 540 -23.34 32.42 8.53
N PHE A 541 -22.41 33.29 8.12
CA PHE A 541 -22.51 34.06 6.88
C PHE A 541 -22.22 33.24 5.60
N VAL A 542 -21.71 32.01 5.71
CA VAL A 542 -21.54 31.12 4.55
C VAL A 542 -22.88 30.49 4.20
N PRO A 543 -23.38 30.62 2.96
CA PRO A 543 -24.62 29.99 2.52
C PRO A 543 -24.59 28.47 2.63
N THR A 544 -25.68 27.84 3.02
CA THR A 544 -25.74 26.38 3.26
C THR A 544 -25.48 25.56 2.00
N ASP A 545 -25.86 26.05 0.84
CA ASP A 545 -25.60 25.42 -0.47
C ASP A 545 -24.13 25.46 -0.91
N ARG A 546 -23.27 26.19 -0.20
CA ARG A 546 -21.82 26.29 -0.45
C ARG A 546 -20.98 25.61 0.63
N ARG A 547 -21.62 25.02 1.66
CA ARG A 547 -20.91 24.35 2.76
C ARG A 547 -20.55 22.93 2.42
N GLY A 548 -19.27 22.61 2.55
CA GLY A 548 -18.74 21.26 2.35
C GLY A 548 -17.98 20.74 3.57
N ALA A 549 -17.98 19.44 3.76
CA ALA A 549 -17.16 18.76 4.76
C ALA A 549 -16.11 17.88 4.10
N ILE A 550 -14.91 17.86 4.67
CA ILE A 550 -13.81 16.99 4.28
C ILE A 550 -13.86 15.77 5.19
N LEU A 551 -14.02 14.58 4.63
CA LEU A 551 -13.91 13.37 5.42
C LEU A 551 -12.46 13.15 5.89
N PRO A 552 -12.25 12.54 7.08
CA PRO A 552 -10.91 12.14 7.51
C PRO A 552 -10.22 11.34 6.42
N PRO A 553 -8.91 11.53 6.16
CA PRO A 553 -8.20 10.85 5.09
C PRO A 553 -8.06 9.34 5.33
N VAL A 554 -8.18 8.91 6.58
CA VAL A 554 -8.18 7.51 7.03
C VAL A 554 -9.33 7.30 8.01
N ILE A 555 -10.09 6.24 7.79
CA ILE A 555 -11.18 5.79 8.68
C ILE A 555 -10.97 4.28 8.87
N PHE A 556 -10.34 3.88 9.96
CA PHE A 556 -10.27 2.47 10.34
C PHE A 556 -11.63 1.96 10.80
N ASP A 557 -11.85 0.65 10.76
CA ASP A 557 -13.16 0.07 11.16
C ASP A 557 -13.58 0.47 12.57
N ARG A 558 -12.63 0.57 13.51
CA ARG A 558 -12.85 1.08 14.86
C ARG A 558 -13.28 2.56 14.96
N GLU A 559 -13.05 3.35 13.91
CA GLU A 559 -13.40 4.77 13.83
C GLU A 559 -14.75 5.02 13.13
N ALA A 560 -15.27 4.00 12.43
CA ALA A 560 -16.43 4.13 11.56
C ALA A 560 -17.68 4.67 12.28
N GLU A 561 -17.96 4.23 13.51
CA GLU A 561 -19.13 4.70 14.26
C GLU A 561 -19.05 6.18 14.67
N ALA A 562 -17.86 6.63 15.06
CA ALA A 562 -17.64 8.03 15.38
C ALA A 562 -17.81 8.92 14.13
N VAL A 563 -17.30 8.47 12.96
CA VAL A 563 -17.49 9.19 11.69
C VAL A 563 -18.96 9.18 11.27
N ARG A 564 -19.67 8.08 11.45
CA ARG A 564 -21.13 7.98 11.18
C ARG A 564 -21.89 9.05 11.96
N THR A 565 -21.60 9.18 13.24
CA THR A 565 -22.21 10.18 14.13
C THR A 565 -21.89 11.60 13.69
N GLN A 566 -20.61 11.90 13.41
CA GLN A 566 -20.19 13.24 12.96
C GLN A 566 -20.80 13.60 11.60
N LEU A 567 -20.83 12.67 10.66
CA LEU A 567 -21.41 12.87 9.34
C LEU A 567 -22.92 13.12 9.41
N THR A 568 -23.64 12.35 10.23
CA THR A 568 -25.07 12.57 10.49
C THR A 568 -25.32 13.97 11.02
N THR A 569 -24.56 14.43 12.00
CA THR A 569 -24.65 15.77 12.57
C THR A 569 -24.36 16.85 11.52
N ALA A 570 -23.32 16.67 10.70
CA ALA A 570 -22.98 17.59 9.63
C ALA A 570 -24.08 17.70 8.57
N LEU A 571 -24.70 16.59 8.18
CA LEU A 571 -25.82 16.59 7.24
C LEU A 571 -27.08 17.29 7.81
N GLN A 572 -27.32 17.13 9.11
CA GLN A 572 -28.41 17.83 9.81
C GLN A 572 -28.15 19.35 9.91
N SER A 573 -26.89 19.77 10.06
CA SER A 573 -26.50 21.19 10.05
C SER A 573 -26.49 21.85 8.67
N GLY A 574 -26.87 21.10 7.60
CA GLY A 574 -27.05 21.62 6.24
C GLY A 574 -25.83 21.46 5.33
N ILE A 575 -24.87 20.61 5.65
CA ILE A 575 -23.78 20.23 4.72
C ILE A 575 -24.40 19.53 3.50
N ARG A 576 -23.98 19.95 2.28
CA ARG A 576 -24.44 19.42 0.99
C ARG A 576 -23.32 18.92 0.09
N HIS A 577 -22.08 19.09 0.47
CA HIS A 577 -20.90 18.70 -0.31
C HIS A 577 -19.93 17.93 0.58
N LEU A 578 -19.53 16.73 0.13
CA LEU A 578 -18.58 15.88 0.84
C LEU A 578 -17.34 15.67 0.00
N LEU A 579 -16.15 16.04 0.52
CA LEU A 579 -14.86 15.79 -0.11
C LEU A 579 -14.29 14.48 0.44
N VAL A 580 -14.20 13.47 -0.42
CA VAL A 580 -13.85 12.08 -0.05
C VAL A 580 -12.49 11.71 -0.64
N GLY A 581 -11.56 11.29 0.21
CA GLY A 581 -10.17 10.98 -0.18
C GLY A 581 -9.83 9.48 -0.22
N ASN A 582 -10.79 8.59 0.04
CA ASN A 582 -10.58 7.14 -0.04
C ASN A 582 -11.85 6.42 -0.48
N ILE A 583 -11.70 5.47 -1.41
CA ILE A 583 -12.85 4.71 -1.93
C ILE A 583 -13.50 3.81 -0.89
N GLY A 584 -12.73 3.29 0.09
CA GLY A 584 -13.25 2.49 1.20
C GLY A 584 -14.14 3.26 2.18
N HIS A 585 -14.28 4.59 2.02
CA HIS A 585 -15.23 5.41 2.79
C HIS A 585 -16.63 5.45 2.17
N LEU A 586 -16.76 5.12 0.88
CA LEU A 586 -18.02 5.23 0.14
C LEU A 586 -19.16 4.39 0.72
N PRO A 587 -18.95 3.12 1.15
CA PRO A 587 -20.03 2.34 1.75
C PRO A 587 -20.62 3.02 2.98
N LEU A 588 -19.78 3.51 3.91
CA LEU A 588 -20.20 4.25 5.10
C LEU A 588 -20.95 5.55 4.73
N VAL A 589 -20.42 6.32 3.78
CA VAL A 589 -21.06 7.57 3.32
C VAL A 589 -22.44 7.29 2.74
N ARG A 590 -22.57 6.28 1.87
CA ARG A 590 -23.84 5.91 1.25
C ARG A 590 -24.88 5.44 2.29
N GLU A 591 -24.43 4.64 3.26
CA GLU A 591 -25.27 4.19 4.39
C GLU A 591 -25.86 5.39 5.16
N VAL A 592 -25.00 6.35 5.54
CA VAL A 592 -25.44 7.54 6.30
C VAL A 592 -26.34 8.45 5.46
N LEU A 593 -26.03 8.67 4.18
CA LEU A 593 -26.86 9.43 3.27
C LEU A 593 -28.26 8.80 3.13
N CYS A 594 -28.31 7.46 3.00
CA CYS A 594 -29.56 6.71 2.94
C CYS A 594 -30.37 6.86 4.24
N ALA A 595 -29.74 6.65 5.37
CA ALA A 595 -30.38 6.77 6.69
C ALA A 595 -30.93 8.19 6.96
N CYS A 596 -30.28 9.22 6.40
CA CYS A 596 -30.70 10.62 6.52
C CYS A 596 -31.68 11.07 5.41
N GLY A 597 -31.98 10.24 4.40
CA GLY A 597 -32.79 10.61 3.23
C GLY A 597 -32.15 11.74 2.40
N LYS A 598 -30.81 11.73 2.25
CA LYS A 598 -30.03 12.79 1.61
C LYS A 598 -29.29 12.36 0.33
N GLN A 599 -29.57 11.16 -0.19
CA GLN A 599 -28.85 10.58 -1.34
C GLN A 599 -28.84 11.50 -2.57
N ASP A 600 -29.98 12.17 -2.84
CA ASP A 600 -30.16 13.02 -4.02
C ASP A 600 -29.84 14.51 -3.77
N SER A 601 -29.53 14.88 -2.52
CA SER A 601 -29.34 16.29 -2.12
C SER A 601 -27.90 16.60 -1.68
N VAL A 602 -27.02 15.60 -1.61
CA VAL A 602 -25.63 15.74 -1.24
C VAL A 602 -24.72 15.29 -2.39
N SER A 603 -23.79 16.15 -2.77
CA SER A 603 -22.81 15.87 -3.82
C SER A 603 -21.53 15.32 -3.24
N LEU A 604 -20.99 14.26 -3.88
CA LEU A 604 -19.69 13.68 -3.55
C LEU A 604 -18.62 14.26 -4.48
N HIS A 605 -17.52 14.71 -3.90
CA HIS A 605 -16.34 15.25 -4.59
C HIS A 605 -15.11 14.42 -4.25
N GLY A 606 -14.30 14.04 -5.25
CA GLY A 606 -13.11 13.26 -5.05
C GLY A 606 -11.89 14.12 -4.71
N ASP A 607 -11.25 13.86 -3.57
CA ASP A 607 -10.00 14.53 -3.18
C ASP A 607 -8.80 14.00 -3.99
N PHE A 608 -7.76 14.80 -4.15
CA PHE A 608 -6.48 14.41 -4.80
C PHE A 608 -5.86 13.13 -4.22
N ARG A 609 -6.25 12.74 -3.00
CA ARG A 609 -5.81 11.48 -2.33
C ARG A 609 -6.29 10.21 -3.03
N LEU A 610 -7.29 10.31 -3.91
CA LEU A 610 -7.71 9.22 -4.79
C LEU A 610 -6.69 8.92 -5.89
N ASN A 611 -5.65 9.75 -6.03
CA ASN A 611 -4.56 9.60 -7.01
C ASN A 611 -5.05 9.48 -8.46
N THR A 612 -6.11 10.19 -8.83
CA THR A 612 -6.66 10.18 -10.19
C THR A 612 -5.63 10.70 -11.18
N ALA A 613 -5.11 9.83 -12.04
CA ALA A 613 -3.94 10.11 -12.89
C ALA A 613 -4.17 9.89 -14.39
N ASN A 614 -5.31 9.32 -14.77
CA ASN A 614 -5.69 9.05 -16.16
C ASN A 614 -7.21 9.07 -16.33
N THR A 615 -7.64 9.11 -17.58
CA THR A 615 -9.07 9.21 -17.96
C THR A 615 -9.90 8.00 -17.51
N PRO A 616 -9.48 6.73 -17.70
CA PRO A 616 -10.22 5.59 -17.17
C PRO A 616 -10.36 5.59 -15.64
N ALA A 617 -9.32 6.04 -14.89
CA ALA A 617 -9.42 6.18 -13.44
C ALA A 617 -10.47 7.21 -13.05
N ALA A 618 -10.50 8.36 -13.75
CA ALA A 618 -11.51 9.39 -13.52
C ALA A 618 -12.91 8.87 -13.83
N ALA A 619 -13.13 8.26 -15.00
CA ALA A 619 -14.40 7.67 -15.40
C ALA A 619 -14.86 6.61 -14.39
N ARG A 620 -13.95 5.73 -13.93
CA ARG A 620 -14.26 4.70 -12.95
C ARG A 620 -14.68 5.26 -11.60
N LEU A 621 -13.99 6.28 -11.12
CA LEU A 621 -14.36 6.96 -9.87
C LEU A 621 -15.70 7.69 -10.01
N MET A 622 -15.96 8.35 -11.16
CA MET A 622 -17.25 8.99 -11.42
C MET A 622 -18.40 7.97 -11.44
N SER A 623 -18.19 6.75 -11.96
CA SER A 623 -19.21 5.69 -11.89
C SER A 623 -19.56 5.26 -10.45
N LEU A 624 -18.71 5.59 -9.47
CA LEU A 624 -19.00 5.44 -8.05
C LEU A 624 -19.83 6.60 -7.46
N GLY A 625 -20.27 7.58 -8.28
CA GLY A 625 -21.10 8.70 -7.85
C GLY A 625 -20.35 9.98 -7.50
N PHE A 626 -19.05 10.06 -7.77
CA PHE A 626 -18.33 11.33 -7.68
C PHE A 626 -18.77 12.29 -8.79
N GLY A 627 -19.09 13.51 -8.41
CA GLY A 627 -19.49 14.55 -9.35
C GLY A 627 -18.32 15.24 -10.03
N ASP A 628 -17.18 15.31 -9.38
CA ASP A 628 -15.91 15.83 -9.87
C ASP A 628 -14.75 15.28 -9.04
N LEU A 629 -13.52 15.44 -9.56
CA LEU A 629 -12.32 14.86 -9.01
C LEU A 629 -11.18 15.87 -9.01
N ILE A 630 -10.52 16.05 -7.88
CA ILE A 630 -9.24 16.76 -7.82
C ILE A 630 -8.16 15.80 -8.31
N LEU A 631 -7.59 16.12 -9.47
CA LEU A 631 -6.56 15.30 -10.11
C LEU A 631 -5.28 15.24 -9.29
N SER A 632 -4.51 14.17 -9.49
CA SER A 632 -3.24 13.98 -8.80
C SER A 632 -2.30 15.17 -9.01
N PRO A 633 -1.70 15.74 -7.94
CA PRO A 633 -0.74 16.85 -8.05
C PRO A 633 0.61 16.46 -8.67
N GLU A 634 0.79 15.20 -9.02
CA GLU A 634 1.94 14.69 -9.78
C GLU A 634 1.77 14.84 -11.30
N LEU A 635 0.57 15.20 -11.75
CA LEU A 635 0.29 15.47 -13.14
C LEU A 635 0.83 16.84 -13.60
N THR A 636 1.24 16.93 -14.87
CA THR A 636 1.51 18.20 -15.54
C THR A 636 0.21 18.82 -16.04
N LEU A 637 0.18 20.13 -16.24
CA LEU A 637 -0.99 20.83 -16.80
C LEU A 637 -1.46 20.24 -18.15
N PRO A 638 -0.57 19.88 -19.11
CA PRO A 638 -1.00 19.22 -20.33
C PRO A 638 -1.70 17.88 -20.09
N ARG A 639 -1.21 17.06 -19.15
CA ARG A 639 -1.85 15.79 -18.80
C ARG A 639 -3.23 15.99 -18.15
N MET A 640 -3.34 16.96 -17.25
CA MET A 640 -4.63 17.32 -16.65
C MET A 640 -5.64 17.76 -17.72
N ARG A 641 -5.18 18.56 -18.71
CA ARG A 641 -5.99 18.97 -19.84
C ARG A 641 -6.44 17.78 -20.67
N ASP A 642 -5.53 16.84 -20.98
CA ASP A 642 -5.85 15.67 -21.81
C ASP A 642 -6.97 14.84 -21.15
N ILE A 643 -6.93 14.64 -19.81
CA ILE A 643 -8.00 14.00 -19.04
C ILE A 643 -9.30 14.82 -19.11
N GLY A 644 -9.23 16.13 -18.87
CA GLY A 644 -10.41 17.01 -18.87
C GLY A 644 -11.10 17.08 -20.23
N VAL A 645 -10.33 17.13 -21.32
CA VAL A 645 -10.86 17.10 -22.69
C VAL A 645 -11.50 15.75 -22.99
N SER A 646 -10.83 14.64 -22.68
CA SER A 646 -11.38 13.31 -22.92
C SER A 646 -12.69 13.09 -22.16
N LEU A 647 -12.79 13.51 -20.90
CA LEU A 647 -14.04 13.42 -20.13
C LEU A 647 -15.13 14.31 -20.69
N ALA A 648 -14.80 15.54 -21.15
CA ALA A 648 -15.76 16.44 -21.77
C ALA A 648 -16.34 15.88 -23.07
N ASP A 649 -15.51 15.23 -23.91
CA ASP A 649 -15.92 14.57 -25.14
C ASP A 649 -16.91 13.39 -24.87
N HIS A 650 -16.89 12.85 -23.66
CA HIS A 650 -17.80 11.80 -23.18
C HIS A 650 -18.96 12.34 -22.31
N GLY A 651 -19.21 13.65 -22.29
CA GLY A 651 -20.35 14.27 -21.61
C GLY A 651 -20.10 14.72 -20.17
N PHE A 652 -18.84 14.83 -19.71
CA PHE A 652 -18.46 15.27 -18.36
C PHE A 652 -17.58 16.53 -18.32
N PRO A 653 -18.05 17.68 -18.81
CA PRO A 653 -17.21 18.86 -19.05
C PRO A 653 -16.67 19.56 -17.80
N ALA A 654 -17.24 19.30 -16.63
CA ALA A 654 -16.83 19.95 -15.36
C ALA A 654 -16.19 18.99 -14.35
N ALA A 655 -15.84 17.77 -14.77
CA ALA A 655 -15.49 16.67 -13.87
C ALA A 655 -14.09 16.77 -13.26
N THR A 656 -13.22 17.68 -13.72
CA THR A 656 -11.83 17.76 -13.27
C THR A 656 -11.51 19.04 -12.53
N SER A 657 -10.72 18.91 -11.46
CA SER A 657 -10.20 19.99 -10.65
C SER A 657 -8.69 19.83 -10.42
N ALA A 658 -7.98 20.92 -10.17
CA ALA A 658 -6.58 20.89 -9.76
C ALA A 658 -6.29 21.84 -8.61
N ILE A 659 -5.30 21.52 -7.77
CA ILE A 659 -4.82 22.40 -6.70
C ILE A 659 -4.00 23.53 -7.34
N VAL A 660 -4.61 24.69 -7.48
CA VAL A 660 -3.98 25.87 -8.10
C VAL A 660 -3.27 26.76 -7.08
N TYR A 661 -3.69 26.71 -5.81
CA TYR A 661 -3.04 27.38 -4.69
C TYR A 661 -2.94 26.47 -3.47
N GLY A 662 -1.84 26.59 -2.74
CA GLY A 662 -1.67 26.09 -1.39
C GLY A 662 -0.47 25.18 -1.19
N ARG A 663 -0.17 24.90 0.08
CA ARG A 663 0.85 23.93 0.44
C ARG A 663 0.32 22.53 0.24
N LEU A 664 0.98 21.75 -0.62
CA LEU A 664 0.59 20.36 -0.83
C LEU A 664 0.85 19.53 0.44
N PRO A 665 -0.11 18.72 0.90
CA PRO A 665 0.14 17.71 1.93
C PRO A 665 1.09 16.65 1.38
N LEU A 666 2.29 16.55 1.94
CA LEU A 666 3.35 15.67 1.46
C LEU A 666 3.29 14.27 2.06
N MET A 667 2.91 14.18 3.33
CA MET A 667 2.86 12.93 4.10
C MET A 667 1.72 12.98 5.09
N LEU A 668 0.99 11.89 5.18
CA LEU A 668 0.03 11.62 6.25
C LEU A 668 0.68 10.63 7.22
N LEU A 669 0.80 10.97 8.48
CA LEU A 669 1.50 10.19 9.50
C LEU A 669 0.51 9.69 10.54
N GLU A 670 0.40 8.39 10.71
CA GLU A 670 -0.31 7.78 11.84
C GLU A 670 0.44 8.03 13.15
N LYS A 671 1.76 8.15 13.08
CA LYS A 671 2.62 8.51 14.20
C LYS A 671 2.79 10.02 14.31
N CYS A 672 2.60 10.58 15.51
CA CYS A 672 2.79 12.01 15.76
C CYS A 672 4.28 12.41 15.62
N ALA A 673 4.62 13.09 14.52
CA ALA A 673 5.97 13.63 14.30
C ALA A 673 6.29 14.80 15.25
N ILE A 674 5.31 15.59 15.64
CA ILE A 674 5.47 16.72 16.56
C ILE A 674 6.03 16.25 17.90
N ARG A 675 5.53 15.13 18.43
CA ARG A 675 6.02 14.53 19.67
C ARG A 675 7.50 14.10 19.60
N GLU A 676 7.98 13.73 18.43
CA GLU A 676 9.38 13.35 18.21
C GLU A 676 10.29 14.56 18.12
N VAL A 677 9.77 15.63 17.58
CA VAL A 677 10.50 16.91 17.43
C VAL A 677 10.58 17.63 18.77
N TYR A 678 9.51 17.64 19.58
CA TYR A 678 9.44 18.28 20.90
C TYR A 678 9.88 17.33 22.03
N ARG A 679 11.17 17.13 22.19
CA ARG A 679 11.78 16.15 23.11
C ARG A 679 11.60 16.42 24.60
N HIS A 680 11.20 17.62 24.99
CA HIS A 680 11.05 18.01 26.40
C HIS A 680 9.71 17.56 26.99
N MET A 681 8.80 17.03 26.18
CA MET A 681 7.50 16.58 26.64
C MET A 681 7.61 15.18 27.25
N LYS A 682 7.26 15.07 28.52
CA LYS A 682 7.03 13.77 29.13
C LYS A 682 5.96 13.03 28.33
N PRO A 683 6.05 11.68 28.19
CA PRO A 683 5.11 10.90 27.38
C PRO A 683 3.63 11.18 27.68
N ASP A 684 3.31 11.55 28.91
CA ASP A 684 1.95 11.77 29.42
C ASP A 684 1.57 13.25 29.60
N ALA A 685 2.50 14.18 29.35
CA ALA A 685 2.20 15.60 29.38
C ALA A 685 1.38 16.00 28.15
N VAL A 686 0.26 16.60 28.42
CA VAL A 686 -0.80 17.05 27.53
C VAL A 686 -0.27 17.59 26.20
N CYS A 687 -0.29 16.76 25.18
CA CYS A 687 0.09 17.08 23.79
C CYS A 687 -0.79 18.18 23.17
N ARG A 688 -1.93 18.48 23.78
CA ARG A 688 -3.03 19.32 23.26
C ARG A 688 -2.62 20.76 22.93
N GLU A 689 -1.71 21.35 23.70
CA GLU A 689 -1.41 22.80 23.57
C GLU A 689 -0.45 23.12 22.40
N ILE A 690 0.49 22.24 22.09
CA ILE A 690 1.47 22.50 21.01
C ILE A 690 0.84 22.36 19.64
N CYS A 691 0.00 21.35 19.45
CA CYS A 691 -0.73 21.14 18.21
C CYS A 691 -1.77 22.23 17.94
N ALA A 692 -2.41 22.74 19.00
CA ALA A 692 -3.43 23.77 18.90
C ALA A 692 -2.88 25.14 18.45
N ASN A 693 -1.60 25.40 18.72
CA ASN A 693 -0.96 26.70 18.41
C ASN A 693 -0.22 26.74 17.06
N ASN A 694 -0.39 25.75 16.20
CA ASN A 694 0.03 25.72 14.77
C ASN A 694 1.50 26.02 14.47
N ALA A 695 2.42 25.77 15.40
CA ALA A 695 3.81 26.20 15.26
C ALA A 695 4.81 25.07 15.02
N ALA A 696 4.36 23.84 14.72
CA ALA A 696 5.29 22.75 14.48
C ALA A 696 5.86 22.85 13.05
N VAL A 697 7.18 22.96 12.97
CA VAL A 697 7.92 23.03 11.71
C VAL A 697 9.09 22.07 11.75
N MET A 698 9.25 21.28 10.71
CA MET A 698 10.43 20.44 10.49
C MET A 698 11.34 21.14 9.48
N LYS A 699 12.62 21.25 9.80
CA LYS A 699 13.60 21.92 8.94
C LYS A 699 14.55 20.91 8.29
N ASP A 700 14.70 20.99 6.98
CA ASP A 700 15.63 20.15 6.24
C ASP A 700 17.07 20.70 6.24
N ARG A 701 18.01 19.96 5.62
CA ARG A 701 19.41 20.35 5.46
C ARG A 701 19.64 21.60 4.61
N MET A 702 18.61 22.02 3.85
CA MET A 702 18.62 23.22 3.00
C MET A 702 17.98 24.42 3.70
N ASP A 703 17.75 24.33 5.00
CA ASP A 703 17.09 25.33 5.83
C ASP A 703 15.66 25.69 5.38
N LYS A 704 14.96 24.69 4.77
CA LYS A 704 13.56 24.82 4.35
C LYS A 704 12.61 24.31 5.44
N ASP A 705 11.59 25.11 5.73
CA ASP A 705 10.61 24.85 6.77
C ASP A 705 9.40 24.07 6.20
N PHE A 706 9.13 22.87 6.73
CA PHE A 706 7.98 22.05 6.42
C PHE A 706 6.98 22.12 7.57
N PRO A 707 5.85 22.82 7.41
CA PRO A 707 4.82 22.87 8.43
C PRO A 707 4.24 21.49 8.71
N ILE A 708 4.00 21.19 9.98
CA ILE A 708 3.32 19.96 10.41
C ILE A 708 2.03 20.38 11.11
N LEU A 709 0.90 19.99 10.55
CA LEU A 709 -0.42 20.24 11.11
C LEU A 709 -1.01 18.96 11.68
N ARG A 710 -1.87 19.14 12.67
CA ARG A 710 -2.63 18.06 13.30
C ARG A 710 -3.79 17.66 12.40
N GLU A 711 -4.06 16.38 12.34
CA GLU A 711 -5.31 15.80 11.85
C GLU A 711 -5.96 15.02 12.98
N ASP A 712 -7.13 15.40 13.43
CA ASP A 712 -7.77 14.75 14.57
C ASP A 712 -8.30 13.37 14.20
N SER A 713 -8.05 12.38 15.06
CA SER A 713 -8.71 11.09 14.96
C SER A 713 -10.21 11.25 15.30
N PRO A 714 -11.11 10.65 14.53
CA PRO A 714 -12.57 10.73 14.78
C PRO A 714 -12.98 10.28 16.19
N ILE A 715 -12.23 9.37 16.80
CA ILE A 715 -12.51 8.87 18.15
C ILE A 715 -11.82 9.65 19.27
N GLY A 716 -11.15 10.79 18.94
CA GLY A 716 -10.46 11.62 19.92
C GLY A 716 -9.26 10.98 20.61
N ARG A 717 -8.82 9.78 20.17
CA ARG A 717 -7.68 9.06 20.70
C ARG A 717 -6.49 9.22 19.76
N GLY A 718 -5.57 10.10 20.13
CA GLY A 718 -4.38 10.38 19.32
C GLY A 718 -4.64 11.40 18.20
N HIS A 719 -3.59 11.75 17.50
CA HIS A 719 -3.63 12.68 16.38
C HIS A 719 -2.73 12.17 15.28
N ARG A 720 -3.25 12.13 14.07
CA ARG A 720 -2.46 12.02 12.86
C ARG A 720 -1.78 13.37 12.62
N ASN A 721 -0.70 13.36 11.89
CA ASN A 721 -0.06 14.57 11.44
C ASN A 721 0.02 14.61 9.92
N VAL A 722 -0.10 15.79 9.35
CA VAL A 722 0.16 16.06 7.94
C VAL A 722 1.38 16.96 7.83
N VAL A 723 2.41 16.49 7.11
CA VAL A 723 3.57 17.31 6.76
C VAL A 723 3.25 18.04 5.45
N TYR A 724 3.29 19.36 5.48
CA TYR A 724 3.01 20.20 4.32
C TYR A 724 4.30 20.65 3.62
N ASN A 725 4.20 20.95 2.33
CA ASN A 725 5.32 21.47 1.56
C ASN A 725 5.79 22.82 2.12
N SER A 726 7.09 23.06 2.04
CA SER A 726 7.72 24.32 2.46
C SER A 726 7.23 25.53 1.66
N LEU A 727 6.93 25.32 0.37
CA LEU A 727 6.42 26.37 -0.52
C LEU A 727 4.98 26.08 -0.95
N PRO A 728 4.11 27.09 -0.95
CA PRO A 728 2.78 26.93 -1.53
C PRO A 728 2.86 26.80 -3.07
N THR A 729 2.00 26.04 -3.68
CA THR A 729 1.71 26.14 -5.11
C THR A 729 1.09 27.52 -5.36
N GLY A 730 1.43 28.20 -6.47
CA GLY A 730 0.88 29.50 -6.81
C GLY A 730 0.85 29.72 -8.32
N MET A 731 -0.35 30.00 -8.85
CA MET A 731 -0.61 30.20 -10.28
C MET A 731 -1.36 31.51 -10.57
N SER A 732 -1.41 32.45 -9.62
CA SER A 732 -2.20 33.69 -9.73
C SER A 732 -1.79 34.58 -10.90
N ASP A 733 -0.50 34.58 -11.27
CA ASP A 733 0.09 35.32 -12.41
C ASP A 733 0.13 34.49 -13.71
N ARG A 734 -0.55 33.34 -13.74
CA ARG A 734 -0.61 32.41 -14.88
C ARG A 734 -2.04 32.04 -15.27
N PRO A 735 -2.96 33.02 -15.41
CA PRO A 735 -4.37 32.72 -15.71
C PRO A 735 -4.51 32.02 -17.06
N ASP A 736 -3.69 32.36 -18.09
CA ASP A 736 -3.71 31.73 -19.40
C ASP A 736 -3.30 30.25 -19.38
N ASP A 737 -2.32 29.89 -18.53
CA ASP A 737 -1.92 28.48 -18.39
C ASP A 737 -3.04 27.67 -17.74
N LEU A 738 -3.74 28.23 -16.74
CA LEU A 738 -4.89 27.59 -16.10
C LEU A 738 -6.07 27.48 -17.07
N LEU A 739 -6.32 28.51 -17.90
CA LEU A 739 -7.39 28.47 -18.90
C LEU A 739 -7.10 27.40 -19.97
N ARG A 740 -5.86 27.30 -20.43
CA ARG A 740 -5.44 26.25 -21.40
C ARG A 740 -5.56 24.84 -20.85
N ALA A 741 -5.48 24.66 -19.52
CA ALA A 741 -5.66 23.38 -18.87
C ALA A 741 -7.09 22.84 -18.92
N ARG A 742 -8.09 23.70 -19.28
CA ARG A 742 -9.50 23.33 -19.46
C ARG A 742 -10.09 22.56 -18.26
N LEU A 743 -9.70 22.95 -17.05
CA LEU A 743 -10.19 22.37 -15.81
C LEU A 743 -11.61 22.91 -15.52
N GLY A 744 -12.50 22.03 -15.08
CA GLY A 744 -13.84 22.44 -14.60
C GLY A 744 -13.80 23.23 -13.30
N GLN A 745 -12.77 22.97 -12.48
CA GLN A 745 -12.64 23.65 -11.18
C GLN A 745 -11.20 24.01 -10.85
N HIS A 746 -11.02 25.08 -10.06
CA HIS A 746 -9.77 25.51 -9.44
C HIS A 746 -9.89 25.33 -7.92
N HIS A 747 -9.08 24.42 -7.36
CA HIS A 747 -9.08 24.11 -5.93
C HIS A 747 -7.99 24.83 -5.19
N PHE A 748 -8.32 25.46 -4.05
CA PHE A 748 -7.40 26.19 -3.16
C PHE A 748 -7.24 25.42 -1.84
N VAL A 749 -6.01 25.35 -1.33
CA VAL A 749 -5.69 24.68 -0.07
C VAL A 749 -5.11 25.71 0.90
N PHE A 750 -5.88 26.12 1.88
CA PHE A 750 -5.42 26.98 2.97
C PHE A 750 -5.07 26.11 4.19
N SER A 751 -3.84 26.23 4.66
CA SER A 751 -3.27 25.44 5.76
C SER A 751 -2.82 26.31 6.93
N VAL A 752 -1.71 27.04 6.76
CA VAL A 752 -1.09 27.87 7.80
C VAL A 752 -1.39 29.37 7.62
N GLU A 753 -2.08 29.74 6.57
CA GLU A 753 -2.37 31.10 6.19
C GLU A 753 -3.32 31.77 7.21
N SER A 754 -2.99 32.99 7.64
CA SER A 754 -3.90 33.82 8.43
C SER A 754 -5.08 34.33 7.59
N PRO A 755 -6.22 34.75 8.19
CA PRO A 755 -7.33 35.34 7.46
C PRO A 755 -6.93 36.50 6.53
N ALA A 756 -6.02 37.36 6.96
CA ALA A 756 -5.52 38.46 6.15
C ALA A 756 -4.64 37.98 4.96
N GLU A 757 -3.96 36.85 5.10
CA GLU A 757 -3.23 36.24 4.00
C GLU A 757 -4.18 35.57 3.00
N VAL A 758 -5.24 34.94 3.47
CA VAL A 758 -6.31 34.40 2.60
C VAL A 758 -6.85 35.51 1.69
N ASP A 759 -7.22 36.66 2.25
CA ASP A 759 -7.76 37.78 1.47
C ASP A 759 -6.74 38.36 0.47
N ARG A 760 -5.45 38.43 0.85
CA ARG A 760 -4.39 38.84 -0.08
C ARG A 760 -4.19 37.86 -1.23
N ILE A 761 -4.30 36.59 -0.97
CA ILE A 761 -4.18 35.55 -1.99
C ILE A 761 -5.33 35.61 -2.95
N ILE A 762 -6.57 35.72 -2.46
CA ILE A 762 -7.78 35.90 -3.26
C ILE A 762 -7.63 37.13 -4.17
N THR A 763 -7.20 38.25 -3.61
CA THR A 763 -6.96 39.50 -4.36
C THR A 763 -5.93 39.30 -5.48
N ALA A 764 -4.83 38.58 -5.23
CA ALA A 764 -3.81 38.29 -6.24
C ALA A 764 -4.39 37.46 -7.40
N TYR A 765 -5.19 36.43 -7.11
CA TYR A 765 -5.85 35.62 -8.13
C TYR A 765 -6.93 36.39 -8.89
N HIS A 766 -7.66 37.25 -8.22
CA HIS A 766 -8.66 38.13 -8.86
C HIS A 766 -8.01 39.11 -9.86
N GLN A 767 -6.83 39.64 -9.50
CA GLN A 767 -6.11 40.65 -10.29
C GLN A 767 -5.09 40.05 -11.30
N GLY A 768 -4.89 38.74 -11.32
CA GLY A 768 -3.85 38.10 -12.15
C GLY A 768 -2.40 38.52 -11.77
N LYS A 769 -2.18 38.88 -10.50
CA LYS A 769 -0.88 39.37 -10.02
C LYS A 769 -0.08 38.25 -9.35
N PRO A 770 1.29 38.30 -9.41
CA PRO A 770 2.11 37.33 -8.70
C PRO A 770 1.92 37.43 -7.19
N LEU A 771 1.96 36.26 -6.53
CA LEU A 771 2.00 36.19 -5.08
C LEU A 771 3.34 36.69 -4.57
N ARG A 772 3.34 37.34 -3.39
CA ARG A 772 4.57 37.73 -2.70
C ARG A 772 5.25 36.51 -2.11
N GLY A 773 6.57 36.42 -2.23
CA GLY A 773 7.40 35.33 -1.73
C GLY A 773 7.62 34.21 -2.77
N GLU A 774 8.34 33.16 -2.36
CA GLU A 774 8.60 32.03 -3.21
C GLU A 774 7.35 31.13 -3.32
N VAL A 775 7.05 30.69 -4.51
CA VAL A 775 5.97 29.75 -4.79
C VAL A 775 6.47 28.61 -5.66
N ARG A 776 5.91 27.42 -5.45
CA ARG A 776 6.06 26.31 -6.37
C ARG A 776 5.11 26.51 -7.55
N ARG A 777 5.57 26.23 -8.75
CA ARG A 777 4.67 26.16 -9.93
C ARG A 777 4.12 24.76 -10.12
N MET A 778 2.92 24.66 -10.65
CA MET A 778 2.44 23.39 -11.19
C MET A 778 3.38 22.90 -12.27
N LEU A 779 3.51 21.59 -12.41
CA LEU A 779 4.36 20.98 -13.44
C LEU A 779 3.85 21.38 -14.84
N LYS A 780 4.78 21.79 -15.71
CA LYS A 780 4.47 22.15 -17.10
C LYS A 780 4.48 20.96 -18.02
#